data_2eb5c09854cfa281d02cdbe10c047f53
#
_entry.id   2eb5c09854cfa281d02cdbe10c047f53
#
_cell.length_a   1.000
_cell.length_b   1.000
_cell.length_c   1.000
_cell.angle_alpha   90.00
_cell.angle_beta   90.00
_cell.angle_gamma   90.00
#
_symmetry.space_group_name_H-M   'P 1'
#
loop_
_entity.id
_entity.type
_entity.pdbx_description
1 polymer ?
#
loop_
_entity_poly.entity_id
_entity_poly.type
_entity_poly.pdbx_seq_one_letter_code
_entity_poly.pdbx_strand_id
1 'polypeptide(L)'
;MKKKKYLAIFMAMSMATATAPVTALADDATTGTESGAETGESGSGETGSTGKTGGTTEPDTSAKNEGVKSIIELNTAITDAGETETTIKLAADITGDVVIPEDANITIDLNGKKITNSVGHTIMNNGTLTIKGEGTVDNITHGKAALYNKGTVTLNGGTFDRTQENGQSDSSSGGNSYYTIKNVGNMTINEGVNVLTAEGNGELGRFSSLVANGYYNGTTYDNDKGVDNPTLIINNGTFSGGLNTIKNDDRAELTINNGTFKNFYQATVQNHNIATINGGTYKAASDASSTGKETYGVYNCGCGANIDLGILTVTGGIFEGADYAIADVSSQPAIVNISGGCFSGAKGAIVKGTNSNATISISGGTFSDKPANAYVADGYKAIQVKGDKYVVTDKIALDKTSTRIRRGYTDTLKAIVEANGKTYDVADPITWASDKEAVATVKDGVVTGVDYGSATITATLGGVIETPDTTETPDTTDAPATQAEGDTATGDGTDTDGDNTPSNTLTASCTVTVFKKSSSSSSSGGGGGSSVTKYGATISDSKNGAVTASAAKAETGDKVILTPKADEGYALDKITAKDKDGKEVKLKAEKDGTYSFTMPKGGVTVDTTFKQAEGAANTDKPAAATKTILLQIGSTAVIVDDQAIINDVAPVIRNDRTLVPIRVITEALGGQVAWNEAAKEVTLTVNGKEIKMTIGKALEKYGVAPVIIGGRTFVPVRFVADELGAVTTWDDATKTVTIQAVK
;
A
#
# COMPACT_ATOMS: atom_id res chain seq x y z
N MET A 1 -11.03 -8.00 -26.50
CA MET A 1 -11.80 -7.31 -25.45
C MET A 1 -11.63 -8.01 -24.09
N LYS A 2 -10.40 -8.20 -23.61
CA LYS A 2 -10.12 -8.84 -22.31
C LYS A 2 -9.11 -8.07 -21.43
N LYS A 3 -8.79 -6.80 -21.72
CA LYS A 3 -7.64 -6.09 -21.12
C LYS A 3 -7.98 -4.96 -20.13
N LYS A 4 -9.22 -4.81 -19.65
CA LYS A 4 -9.59 -3.72 -18.71
C LYS A 4 -9.90 -4.20 -17.27
N LYS A 5 -9.36 -5.35 -16.84
CA LYS A 5 -9.89 -6.04 -15.65
C LYS A 5 -9.19 -5.76 -14.31
N TYR A 6 -8.05 -5.06 -14.26
CA TYR A 6 -7.17 -5.16 -13.09
C TYR A 6 -6.82 -3.84 -12.38
N LEU A 7 -7.34 -2.70 -12.80
CA LEU A 7 -6.98 -1.40 -12.19
C LEU A 7 -7.59 -1.16 -10.79
N ALA A 8 -8.45 -2.03 -10.33
CA ALA A 8 -9.35 -1.78 -9.21
C ALA A 8 -8.92 -2.31 -7.85
N ILE A 9 -8.04 -3.26 -7.78
CA ILE A 9 -7.77 -3.98 -6.52
C ILE A 9 -7.00 -3.10 -5.51
N PHE A 10 -6.42 -1.98 -5.94
CA PHE A 10 -5.35 -1.31 -5.22
C PHE A 10 -5.69 -0.02 -4.48
N MET A 11 -6.81 0.63 -4.72
CA MET A 11 -7.16 1.84 -3.97
C MET A 11 -7.81 1.59 -2.61
N ALA A 12 -8.23 0.38 -2.32
CA ALA A 12 -8.93 0.06 -1.06
C ALA A 12 -8.02 -0.43 0.08
N MET A 13 -6.74 -0.75 -0.18
CA MET A 13 -5.81 -1.23 0.85
C MET A 13 -5.04 -0.14 1.61
N SER A 14 -5.21 1.15 1.29
CA SER A 14 -4.41 2.24 1.86
C SER A 14 -4.95 2.85 3.16
N MET A 15 -5.96 2.29 3.82
CA MET A 15 -6.57 2.89 5.03
C MET A 15 -6.39 2.10 6.33
N ALA A 16 -5.43 1.19 6.43
CA ALA A 16 -5.08 0.59 7.71
C ALA A 16 -3.61 0.86 8.05
N THR A 17 -3.29 2.08 8.50
CA THR A 17 -1.98 2.38 9.09
C THR A 17 -1.99 2.05 10.57
N ALA A 18 -1.46 0.90 10.94
CA ALA A 18 -0.99 0.66 12.29
C ALA A 18 0.46 1.18 12.39
N THR A 19 0.65 2.30 13.07
CA THR A 19 1.98 2.84 13.39
C THR A 19 2.59 2.05 14.52
N ALA A 20 3.69 1.32 14.26
CA ALA A 20 4.59 0.85 15.29
C ALA A 20 5.95 1.58 15.14
N PRO A 21 6.57 2.01 16.24
CA PRO A 21 7.81 2.79 16.16
C PRO A 21 9.02 1.90 15.87
N VAL A 22 9.82 2.30 14.90
CA VAL A 22 11.12 1.72 14.59
C VAL A 22 12.14 2.26 15.61
N THR A 23 12.66 1.40 16.47
CA THR A 23 13.86 1.68 17.26
C THR A 23 15.10 1.25 16.48
N ALA A 24 15.97 2.22 16.21
CA ALA A 24 17.29 1.98 15.65
C ALA A 24 18.20 1.33 16.71
N LEU A 25 18.88 0.26 16.33
CA LEU A 25 20.02 -0.28 17.09
C LEU A 25 21.30 -0.02 16.30
N ALA A 26 22.24 0.62 16.98
CA ALA A 26 23.58 0.93 16.51
C ALA A 26 24.49 -0.28 16.68
N ASP A 27 25.48 -0.37 15.77
CA ASP A 27 26.66 -1.26 15.83
C ASP A 27 27.45 -1.09 17.12
N ASP A 28 27.94 -2.19 17.66
CA ASP A 28 29.26 -2.20 18.29
C ASP A 28 29.97 -3.55 18.11
N ALA A 29 31.18 -3.48 17.60
CA ALA A 29 32.08 -4.59 17.37
C ALA A 29 33.06 -4.66 18.52
N THR A 30 33.29 -5.84 19.09
CA THR A 30 34.61 -6.18 19.62
C THR A 30 34.86 -7.69 19.74
N THR A 31 36.01 -8.04 19.27
CA THR A 31 36.85 -9.23 19.28
C THR A 31 37.01 -9.95 20.63
N GLY A 32 37.25 -11.27 20.57
CA GLY A 32 37.83 -12.01 21.67
C GLY A 32 38.00 -13.51 21.40
N THR A 33 39.19 -13.91 21.22
CA THR A 33 39.82 -15.21 20.94
C THR A 33 39.82 -16.22 22.11
N GLU A 34 40.11 -17.48 21.71
CA GLU A 34 40.81 -18.59 22.38
C GLU A 34 39.97 -19.66 23.08
N SER A 35 40.00 -20.86 22.59
CA SER A 35 40.90 -22.03 22.69
C SER A 35 40.64 -22.89 23.93
N GLY A 36 40.60 -24.23 23.73
CA GLY A 36 40.77 -25.23 24.77
C GLY A 36 40.23 -26.60 24.41
N ALA A 37 41.16 -27.47 23.98
CA ALA A 37 40.95 -28.90 23.74
C ALA A 37 41.00 -29.68 25.07
N GLU A 38 40.43 -30.87 25.09
CA GLU A 38 41.02 -32.17 25.48
C GLU A 38 39.92 -33.20 25.81
N THR A 39 39.85 -34.30 25.11
CA THR A 39 40.33 -35.68 25.26
C THR A 39 39.75 -36.50 26.40
N GLY A 40 39.43 -37.77 26.04
CA GLY A 40 39.50 -38.94 26.93
C GLY A 40 38.22 -39.73 26.95
N GLU A 41 38.15 -40.75 26.17
CA GLU A 41 38.42 -42.20 26.28
C GLU A 41 37.38 -43.01 27.05
N SER A 42 36.81 -43.93 26.33
CA SER A 42 36.70 -45.42 26.43
C SER A 42 36.02 -46.06 27.63
N GLY A 43 35.24 -47.10 27.33
CA GLY A 43 34.90 -48.16 28.28
C GLY A 43 33.76 -49.02 27.87
N SER A 44 34.11 -50.11 27.27
CA SER A 44 33.48 -51.38 26.89
C SER A 44 32.67 -52.12 27.94
N GLY A 45 31.82 -53.06 27.48
CA GLY A 45 31.51 -54.31 28.11
C GLY A 45 30.01 -54.58 28.34
N GLU A 46 29.46 -55.37 27.62
CA GLU A 46 29.17 -56.79 27.50
C GLU A 46 27.92 -57.32 28.24
N THR A 47 27.07 -57.92 27.42
CA THR A 47 26.31 -59.16 27.54
C THR A 47 25.34 -59.43 28.69
N GLY A 48 24.17 -59.97 28.30
CA GLY A 48 23.46 -60.99 29.11
C GLY A 48 21.92 -60.97 28.96
N SER A 49 21.43 -61.70 28.00
CA SER A 49 20.47 -62.81 27.97
C SER A 49 19.20 -62.83 28.84
N THR A 50 18.08 -63.00 28.11
CA THR A 50 16.91 -63.87 28.36
C THR A 50 15.92 -63.50 29.48
N GLY A 51 14.63 -63.46 29.08
CA GLY A 51 13.48 -63.60 29.97
C GLY A 51 12.15 -63.15 29.38
N LYS A 52 11.46 -64.13 28.80
CA LYS A 52 10.11 -63.95 28.21
C LYS A 52 9.05 -64.00 29.31
N THR A 53 8.19 -62.99 29.46
CA THR A 53 6.83 -63.21 29.99
C THR A 53 5.91 -62.15 29.44
N GLY A 54 4.75 -62.58 28.94
CA GLY A 54 3.74 -61.70 28.32
C GLY A 54 3.03 -60.84 29.35
N GLY A 55 2.79 -59.62 28.94
CA GLY A 55 1.91 -58.65 29.57
C GLY A 55 1.41 -57.75 28.51
N THR A 56 0.10 -57.70 28.35
CA THR A 56 -0.60 -56.69 27.53
C THR A 56 -0.24 -55.30 28.05
N THR A 57 0.60 -54.61 27.33
CA THR A 57 0.87 -53.19 27.56
C THR A 57 0.06 -52.34 26.59
N GLU A 58 -0.71 -51.42 27.15
CA GLU A 58 -1.23 -50.26 26.45
C GLU A 58 -0.10 -49.60 25.67
N PRO A 59 -0.38 -48.99 24.50
CA PRO A 59 0.66 -48.34 23.72
C PRO A 59 1.25 -47.18 24.54
N ASP A 60 2.54 -47.29 24.83
CA ASP A 60 3.36 -46.27 25.48
C ASP A 60 3.33 -44.97 24.65
N THR A 61 2.62 -43.99 25.14
CA THR A 61 2.56 -42.66 24.54
C THR A 61 3.83 -41.83 24.75
N SER A 62 4.87 -42.38 25.36
CA SER A 62 6.17 -41.73 25.64
C SER A 62 7.12 -41.66 24.44
N ALA A 63 6.92 -42.49 23.39
CA ALA A 63 7.77 -42.50 22.19
C ALA A 63 7.55 -41.32 21.21
N LYS A 64 6.58 -40.46 21.46
CA LYS A 64 6.24 -39.30 20.56
C LYS A 64 7.14 -38.07 20.68
N ASN A 65 8.15 -38.09 21.54
CA ASN A 65 8.94 -36.85 21.83
C ASN A 65 10.39 -36.89 21.32
N GLU A 66 10.87 -37.97 20.72
CA GLU A 66 12.27 -38.07 20.26
C GLU A 66 12.53 -37.45 18.89
N GLY A 67 11.51 -37.16 18.08
CA GLY A 67 11.61 -36.67 16.69
C GLY A 67 12.18 -37.73 15.73
N VAL A 68 12.07 -37.43 14.41
CA VAL A 68 12.53 -38.34 13.33
C VAL A 68 14.00 -38.13 13.03
N LYS A 69 14.72 -39.25 12.75
CA LYS A 69 16.17 -39.31 12.59
C LYS A 69 16.61 -39.76 11.19
N SER A 70 15.67 -40.19 10.34
CA SER A 70 15.95 -40.66 8.98
C SER A 70 14.84 -40.33 8.01
N ILE A 71 15.16 -40.41 6.71
CA ILE A 71 14.18 -40.16 5.62
C ILE A 71 13.05 -41.18 5.66
N ILE A 72 13.36 -42.44 6.06
CA ILE A 72 12.34 -43.48 6.18
C ILE A 72 11.36 -43.15 7.30
N GLU A 73 11.86 -42.73 8.47
CA GLU A 73 11.00 -42.30 9.59
C GLU A 73 10.16 -41.07 9.23
N LEU A 74 10.76 -40.08 8.54
CA LEU A 74 10.05 -38.89 8.10
C LEU A 74 8.91 -39.23 7.13
N ASN A 75 9.22 -40.00 6.08
CA ASN A 75 8.21 -40.36 5.07
C ASN A 75 7.14 -41.31 5.65
N THR A 76 7.51 -42.21 6.60
CA THR A 76 6.54 -43.02 7.33
C THR A 76 5.61 -42.14 8.16
N ALA A 77 6.14 -41.17 8.93
CA ALA A 77 5.34 -40.26 9.73
C ALA A 77 4.40 -39.41 8.88
N ILE A 78 4.83 -38.97 7.69
CA ILE A 78 3.99 -38.26 6.71
C ILE A 78 2.86 -39.15 6.21
N THR A 79 3.16 -40.43 5.87
CA THR A 79 2.18 -41.40 5.39
C THR A 79 1.16 -41.78 6.48
N ASP A 80 1.63 -42.00 7.71
CA ASP A 80 0.80 -42.36 8.86
C ASP A 80 -0.13 -41.20 9.32
N ALA A 81 0.26 -39.95 9.03
CA ALA A 81 -0.55 -38.77 9.33
C ALA A 81 -1.84 -38.73 8.51
N GLY A 82 -1.79 -39.22 7.25
CA GLY A 82 -2.93 -39.08 6.31
C GLY A 82 -3.43 -37.63 6.23
N GLU A 83 -4.74 -37.46 6.38
CA GLU A 83 -5.38 -36.13 6.37
C GLU A 83 -5.27 -35.38 7.73
N THR A 84 -4.72 -36.02 8.76
CA THR A 84 -4.64 -35.46 10.12
C THR A 84 -3.52 -34.43 10.21
N GLU A 85 -3.82 -33.21 10.67
CA GLU A 85 -2.80 -32.21 10.95
C GLU A 85 -1.76 -32.75 11.92
N THR A 86 -0.53 -32.91 11.44
CA THR A 86 0.54 -33.58 12.18
C THR A 86 1.82 -32.75 12.16
N THR A 87 2.38 -32.52 13.35
CA THR A 87 3.71 -31.92 13.50
C THR A 87 4.78 -32.98 13.63
N ILE A 88 5.77 -32.95 12.73
CA ILE A 88 6.92 -33.84 12.71
C ILE A 88 8.17 -33.02 13.01
N LYS A 89 8.85 -33.38 14.13
CA LYS A 89 10.08 -32.70 14.54
C LYS A 89 11.30 -33.48 14.08
N LEU A 90 12.30 -32.81 13.53
CA LEU A 90 13.57 -33.45 13.17
C LEU A 90 14.47 -33.61 14.39
N ALA A 91 15.12 -34.78 14.50
CA ALA A 91 16.11 -35.07 15.55
C ALA A 91 17.53 -35.26 14.98
N ALA A 92 17.67 -35.44 13.66
CA ALA A 92 18.95 -35.56 12.96
C ALA A 92 18.87 -34.91 11.59
N ASP A 93 20.01 -34.66 10.95
CA ASP A 93 20.08 -34.31 9.56
C ASP A 93 19.61 -35.50 8.70
N ILE A 94 18.85 -35.17 7.64
CA ILE A 94 18.17 -36.15 6.80
C ILE A 94 18.58 -35.96 5.35
N THR A 95 18.84 -37.06 4.65
CA THR A 95 19.11 -37.03 3.20
C THR A 95 18.10 -37.91 2.47
N GLY A 96 17.44 -37.32 1.43
CA GLY A 96 16.51 -38.03 0.55
C GLY A 96 15.31 -37.17 0.13
N ASP A 97 14.41 -37.78 -0.65
CA ASP A 97 13.21 -37.17 -1.15
C ASP A 97 12.13 -37.09 -0.07
N VAL A 98 11.62 -35.88 0.18
CA VAL A 98 10.45 -35.66 1.03
C VAL A 98 9.26 -35.29 0.13
N VAL A 99 8.21 -36.11 0.16
CA VAL A 99 7.00 -35.90 -0.62
C VAL A 99 5.80 -35.73 0.32
N ILE A 100 5.12 -34.59 0.22
CA ILE A 100 3.86 -34.37 0.93
C ILE A 100 2.72 -34.73 -0.02
N PRO A 101 1.89 -35.72 0.28
CA PRO A 101 0.74 -36.12 -0.53
C PRO A 101 -0.33 -35.02 -0.62
N GLU A 102 -1.21 -35.11 -1.61
CA GLU A 102 -2.24 -34.10 -1.91
C GLU A 102 -3.19 -33.84 -0.72
N ASP A 103 -3.60 -34.89 -0.02
CA ASP A 103 -4.54 -34.78 1.10
C ASP A 103 -3.85 -34.59 2.47
N ALA A 104 -2.51 -34.57 2.52
CA ALA A 104 -1.77 -34.48 3.78
C ALA A 104 -1.69 -33.04 4.30
N ASN A 105 -1.77 -32.87 5.64
CA ASN A 105 -1.56 -31.61 6.36
C ASN A 105 -0.41 -31.76 7.36
N ILE A 106 0.79 -31.37 6.94
CA ILE A 106 2.05 -31.65 7.65
C ILE A 106 2.71 -30.33 8.09
N THR A 107 3.14 -30.33 9.35
CA THR A 107 4.10 -29.34 9.86
C THR A 107 5.44 -30.01 10.08
N ILE A 108 6.51 -29.57 9.41
CA ILE A 108 7.89 -29.96 9.65
C ILE A 108 8.56 -28.93 10.55
N ASP A 109 8.95 -29.32 11.75
CA ASP A 109 9.81 -28.53 12.63
C ASP A 109 11.27 -28.93 12.38
N LEU A 110 12.01 -28.04 11.71
CA LEU A 110 13.42 -28.30 11.35
C LEU A 110 14.32 -28.46 12.57
N ASN A 111 14.01 -27.82 13.70
CA ASN A 111 14.74 -28.00 14.97
C ASN A 111 16.28 -27.93 14.85
N GLY A 112 16.77 -26.98 14.05
CA GLY A 112 18.21 -26.77 13.79
C GLY A 112 18.84 -27.84 12.88
N LYS A 113 18.06 -28.71 12.23
CA LYS A 113 18.54 -29.81 11.39
C LYS A 113 18.45 -29.46 9.91
N LYS A 114 19.17 -30.28 9.11
CA LYS A 114 19.23 -30.11 7.65
C LYS A 114 18.48 -31.24 6.93
N ILE A 115 17.71 -30.89 5.92
CA ILE A 115 17.20 -31.83 4.92
C ILE A 115 17.94 -31.56 3.62
N THR A 116 18.55 -32.63 3.05
CA THR A 116 19.36 -32.53 1.83
C THR A 116 18.93 -33.56 0.80
N ASN A 117 19.00 -33.21 -0.50
CA ASN A 117 18.76 -34.12 -1.59
C ASN A 117 19.74 -33.94 -2.73
N SER A 118 20.25 -35.05 -3.29
CA SER A 118 21.19 -35.06 -4.42
C SER A 118 20.60 -35.69 -5.68
N VAL A 119 19.32 -36.03 -5.71
CA VAL A 119 18.67 -36.73 -6.83
C VAL A 119 17.42 -35.98 -7.31
N GLY A 120 16.43 -35.79 -6.44
CA GLY A 120 15.16 -35.15 -6.72
C GLY A 120 15.09 -33.72 -6.16
N HIS A 121 13.89 -33.14 -6.16
CA HIS A 121 13.60 -31.97 -5.32
C HIS A 121 13.72 -32.36 -3.86
N THR A 122 14.25 -31.50 -2.99
CA THR A 122 14.42 -31.89 -1.57
C THR A 122 13.06 -32.06 -0.91
N ILE A 123 12.16 -31.13 -1.10
CA ILE A 123 10.76 -31.22 -0.70
C ILE A 123 9.85 -31.00 -1.90
N MET A 124 8.98 -31.98 -2.20
CA MET A 124 7.88 -31.88 -3.15
C MET A 124 6.57 -31.79 -2.35
N ASN A 125 5.90 -30.66 -2.39
CA ASN A 125 4.61 -30.51 -1.73
C ASN A 125 3.45 -30.55 -2.72
N ASN A 126 2.52 -31.49 -2.55
CA ASN A 126 1.26 -31.53 -3.27
C ASN A 126 0.06 -31.21 -2.34
N GLY A 127 0.23 -31.32 -1.02
CA GLY A 127 -0.80 -31.08 0.00
C GLY A 127 -0.64 -29.76 0.73
N THR A 128 -0.89 -29.76 2.03
CA THR A 128 -0.69 -28.62 2.92
C THR A 128 0.55 -28.84 3.78
N LEU A 129 1.52 -27.92 3.67
CA LEU A 129 2.79 -28.00 4.36
C LEU A 129 3.10 -26.71 5.11
N THR A 130 3.46 -26.85 6.38
CA THR A 130 4.09 -25.79 7.15
C THR A 130 5.53 -26.18 7.50
N ILE A 131 6.50 -25.29 7.23
CA ILE A 131 7.89 -25.46 7.68
C ILE A 131 8.18 -24.39 8.73
N LYS A 132 8.74 -24.80 9.86
CA LYS A 132 9.07 -23.90 10.97
C LYS A 132 10.38 -24.26 11.65
N GLY A 133 10.86 -23.34 12.50
CA GLY A 133 12.08 -23.50 13.26
C GLY A 133 13.33 -23.19 12.47
N GLU A 134 14.45 -23.08 13.18
CA GLU A 134 15.76 -22.96 12.56
C GLU A 134 16.16 -24.27 11.89
N GLY A 135 16.97 -24.21 10.86
CA GLY A 135 17.44 -25.38 10.10
C GLY A 135 17.54 -25.06 8.62
N THR A 136 17.90 -26.05 7.81
CA THR A 136 18.14 -25.84 6.39
C THR A 136 17.46 -26.89 5.52
N VAL A 137 16.82 -26.45 4.45
CA VAL A 137 16.37 -27.29 3.34
C VAL A 137 17.26 -26.98 2.14
N ASP A 138 18.12 -27.92 1.78
CA ASP A 138 19.17 -27.73 0.79
C ASP A 138 19.04 -28.75 -0.35
N ASN A 139 19.16 -28.27 -1.57
CA ASN A 139 19.29 -29.15 -2.73
C ASN A 139 20.71 -29.10 -3.28
N ILE A 140 21.35 -30.24 -3.35
CA ILE A 140 22.73 -30.37 -3.82
C ILE A 140 22.83 -31.02 -5.22
N THR A 141 21.77 -30.93 -6.02
CA THR A 141 21.78 -31.39 -7.41
C THR A 141 21.43 -30.27 -8.38
N HIS A 142 21.95 -30.40 -9.59
CA HIS A 142 21.60 -29.51 -10.68
C HIS A 142 20.16 -29.75 -11.16
N GLY A 143 19.43 -28.68 -11.51
CA GLY A 143 18.08 -28.79 -12.09
C GLY A 143 16.95 -29.14 -11.16
N LYS A 144 17.16 -29.08 -9.83
CA LYS A 144 16.14 -29.37 -8.81
C LYS A 144 16.07 -28.28 -7.73
N ALA A 145 14.88 -28.08 -7.16
CA ALA A 145 14.62 -27.12 -6.10
C ALA A 145 14.84 -27.69 -4.71
N ALA A 146 15.16 -26.83 -3.74
CA ALA A 146 15.05 -27.16 -2.33
C ALA A 146 13.57 -27.38 -1.93
N LEU A 147 12.67 -26.54 -2.46
CA LEU A 147 11.22 -26.70 -2.27
C LEU A 147 10.48 -26.51 -3.59
N TYR A 148 9.71 -27.52 -3.98
CA TYR A 148 8.79 -27.46 -5.11
C TYR A 148 7.35 -27.57 -4.60
N ASN A 149 6.56 -26.52 -4.77
CA ASN A 149 5.19 -26.46 -4.26
C ASN A 149 4.15 -26.51 -5.38
N LYS A 150 3.24 -27.47 -5.30
CA LYS A 150 2.01 -27.59 -6.10
C LYS A 150 0.74 -27.39 -5.27
N GLY A 151 0.82 -27.58 -3.95
CA GLY A 151 -0.26 -27.44 -2.99
C GLY A 151 -0.21 -26.10 -2.25
N THR A 152 -0.40 -26.14 -0.94
CA THR A 152 -0.34 -24.96 -0.06
C THR A 152 0.85 -25.05 0.88
N VAL A 153 1.66 -23.99 0.95
CA VAL A 153 2.84 -23.94 1.82
C VAL A 153 2.82 -22.67 2.68
N THR A 154 3.14 -22.84 3.97
CA THR A 154 3.47 -21.76 4.88
C THR A 154 4.88 -21.92 5.44
N LEU A 155 5.76 -20.95 5.21
CA LEU A 155 7.13 -20.94 5.74
C LEU A 155 7.20 -19.98 6.93
N ASN A 156 7.47 -20.50 8.12
CA ASN A 156 7.58 -19.77 9.39
C ASN A 156 9.01 -19.86 9.96
N GLY A 157 10.00 -20.06 9.12
CA GLY A 157 11.42 -20.18 9.49
C GLY A 157 12.18 -21.07 8.53
N GLY A 158 13.47 -21.23 8.80
CA GLY A 158 14.39 -22.06 8.04
C GLY A 158 15.10 -21.35 6.91
N THR A 159 16.21 -21.95 6.50
CA THR A 159 17.01 -21.52 5.35
C THR A 159 16.79 -22.48 4.19
N PHE A 160 16.45 -21.92 3.04
CA PHE A 160 16.29 -22.67 1.78
C PHE A 160 17.46 -22.32 0.88
N ASP A 161 18.22 -23.34 0.44
CA ASP A 161 19.47 -23.13 -0.26
C ASP A 161 19.71 -24.17 -1.37
N ARG A 162 20.68 -23.87 -2.21
CA ARG A 162 21.26 -24.78 -3.22
C ARG A 162 22.79 -24.68 -3.16
N THR A 163 23.36 -25.25 -2.07
CA THR A 163 24.78 -25.06 -1.71
C THR A 163 25.77 -25.68 -2.70
N GLN A 164 25.36 -26.62 -3.54
CA GLN A 164 26.18 -27.25 -4.58
C GLN A 164 25.85 -26.72 -5.98
N GLU A 165 25.12 -25.64 -6.07
CA GLU A 165 24.83 -25.01 -7.37
C GLU A 165 26.14 -24.47 -7.98
N ASN A 166 26.50 -24.96 -9.15
CA ASN A 166 27.71 -24.57 -9.86
C ASN A 166 27.44 -23.70 -11.10
N GLY A 167 26.19 -23.32 -11.32
CA GLY A 167 25.78 -22.34 -12.31
C GLY A 167 26.30 -22.63 -13.71
N GLN A 168 25.79 -23.64 -14.37
CA GLN A 168 26.15 -23.94 -15.76
C GLN A 168 25.58 -22.88 -16.70
N SER A 169 26.42 -22.31 -17.55
CA SER A 169 26.09 -21.18 -18.44
C SER A 169 25.44 -21.58 -19.75
N ASP A 170 25.41 -22.85 -20.09
CA ASP A 170 25.06 -23.32 -21.39
C ASP A 170 23.68 -23.94 -21.44
N SER A 171 22.76 -23.22 -22.10
CA SER A 171 21.40 -23.71 -22.34
C SER A 171 21.36 -24.93 -23.26
N SER A 172 22.41 -25.16 -24.08
CA SER A 172 22.46 -26.26 -25.04
C SER A 172 22.74 -27.62 -24.38
N SER A 173 23.39 -27.58 -23.22
CA SER A 173 23.69 -28.79 -22.42
C SER A 173 22.57 -29.15 -21.41
N GLY A 174 21.46 -28.42 -21.40
CA GLY A 174 20.45 -28.55 -20.34
C GLY A 174 20.95 -28.07 -18.97
N GLY A 175 22.05 -27.33 -18.97
CA GLY A 175 22.84 -26.98 -17.81
C GLY A 175 22.40 -25.70 -17.09
N ASN A 176 21.18 -25.23 -17.27
CA ASN A 176 20.67 -24.12 -16.45
C ASN A 176 20.48 -24.57 -15.01
N SER A 177 20.91 -23.78 -14.07
CA SER A 177 20.58 -23.99 -12.68
C SER A 177 19.05 -23.90 -12.49
N TYR A 178 18.57 -24.43 -11.38
CA TYR A 178 17.14 -24.43 -11.09
C TYR A 178 16.81 -23.41 -9.98
N TYR A 179 15.55 -23.13 -9.77
CA TYR A 179 15.10 -22.26 -8.68
C TYR A 179 15.38 -22.89 -7.31
N THR A 180 15.74 -22.09 -6.31
CA THR A 180 15.81 -22.61 -4.93
C THR A 180 14.40 -22.96 -4.45
N ILE A 181 13.42 -22.09 -4.72
CA ILE A 181 12.00 -22.38 -4.50
C ILE A 181 11.23 -22.22 -5.81
N LYS A 182 10.47 -23.26 -6.17
CA LYS A 182 9.50 -23.23 -7.27
C LYS A 182 8.10 -23.35 -6.69
N ASN A 183 7.26 -22.35 -6.96
CA ASN A 183 5.86 -22.30 -6.53
C ASN A 183 4.93 -22.30 -7.74
N VAL A 184 4.10 -23.32 -7.87
CA VAL A 184 2.95 -23.38 -8.79
C VAL A 184 1.65 -23.70 -8.01
N GLY A 185 1.69 -23.54 -6.69
CA GLY A 185 0.58 -23.61 -5.75
C GLY A 185 0.38 -22.30 -5.01
N ASN A 186 -0.06 -22.36 -3.77
CA ASN A 186 -0.22 -21.21 -2.90
C ASN A 186 0.89 -21.21 -1.84
N MET A 187 1.59 -20.08 -1.68
CA MET A 187 2.70 -20.01 -0.74
C MET A 187 2.65 -18.71 0.07
N THR A 188 2.87 -18.83 1.38
CA THR A 188 3.08 -17.71 2.30
C THR A 188 4.44 -17.86 2.97
N ILE A 189 5.25 -16.79 2.91
CA ILE A 189 6.57 -16.69 3.54
C ILE A 189 6.53 -15.63 4.63
N ASN A 190 6.85 -16.03 5.86
CA ASN A 190 6.82 -15.19 7.05
C ASN A 190 8.23 -14.87 7.54
N GLU A 191 8.32 -14.15 8.66
CA GLU A 191 9.58 -13.78 9.30
C GLU A 191 10.41 -15.02 9.69
N GLY A 192 11.75 -14.86 9.68
CA GLY A 192 12.71 -15.91 10.01
C GLY A 192 13.06 -16.84 8.84
N VAL A 193 12.51 -16.61 7.65
CA VAL A 193 12.86 -17.37 6.45
C VAL A 193 14.01 -16.71 5.70
N ASN A 194 15.02 -17.52 5.33
CA ASN A 194 16.11 -17.11 4.47
C ASN A 194 16.08 -17.95 3.19
N VAL A 195 16.14 -17.30 2.03
CA VAL A 195 16.25 -18.00 0.74
C VAL A 195 17.52 -17.56 0.05
N LEU A 196 18.38 -18.50 -0.24
CA LEU A 196 19.73 -18.26 -0.73
C LEU A 196 20.02 -19.10 -1.97
N THR A 197 21.11 -18.78 -2.64
CA THR A 197 21.82 -19.68 -3.55
C THR A 197 23.30 -19.59 -3.22
N ALA A 198 24.09 -20.60 -3.56
CA ALA A 198 25.49 -20.69 -3.18
C ALA A 198 26.21 -19.34 -3.34
N GLU A 199 26.65 -18.77 -2.23
CA GLU A 199 27.45 -17.55 -2.19
C GLU A 199 28.92 -17.88 -2.45
N GLY A 200 29.61 -17.06 -3.21
CA GLY A 200 31.08 -17.06 -3.22
C GLY A 200 31.78 -17.08 -4.55
N ASN A 201 31.13 -17.44 -5.63
CA ASN A 201 31.69 -17.23 -6.96
C ASN A 201 30.74 -16.35 -7.73
N GLY A 202 31.07 -15.08 -7.95
CA GLY A 202 30.23 -14.06 -8.59
C GLY A 202 29.53 -14.43 -9.91
N GLU A 203 29.58 -15.70 -10.27
CA GLU A 203 28.91 -16.30 -11.43
C GLU A 203 27.87 -17.35 -11.05
N LEU A 204 27.86 -17.85 -9.81
CA LEU A 204 26.91 -18.87 -9.37
C LEU A 204 25.51 -18.24 -9.12
N GLY A 205 24.48 -18.97 -9.51
CA GLY A 205 23.09 -18.51 -9.36
C GLY A 205 22.60 -17.51 -10.39
N ARG A 206 23.42 -17.11 -11.39
CA ARG A 206 23.01 -16.14 -12.44
C ARG A 206 22.13 -16.73 -13.56
N PHE A 207 21.97 -18.04 -13.60
CA PHE A 207 21.27 -18.72 -14.70
C PHE A 207 19.82 -19.07 -14.38
N SER A 208 19.39 -18.96 -13.14
CA SER A 208 18.01 -19.17 -12.74
C SER A 208 17.62 -18.17 -11.65
N SER A 209 16.36 -17.84 -11.57
CA SER A 209 15.85 -16.99 -10.48
C SER A 209 15.87 -17.76 -9.18
N LEU A 210 15.97 -17.03 -8.05
CA LEU A 210 16.04 -17.66 -6.72
C LEU A 210 14.68 -18.26 -6.33
N VAL A 211 13.61 -17.46 -6.38
CA VAL A 211 12.22 -17.89 -6.17
C VAL A 211 11.44 -17.66 -7.45
N ALA A 212 10.81 -18.69 -7.99
CA ALA A 212 9.90 -18.58 -9.12
C ALA A 212 8.46 -18.91 -8.69
N ASN A 213 7.56 -17.97 -8.93
CA ASN A 213 6.13 -18.06 -8.71
C ASN A 213 5.41 -18.13 -10.05
N GLY A 214 4.59 -19.14 -10.29
CA GLY A 214 3.85 -19.31 -11.54
C GLY A 214 4.51 -20.22 -12.55
N TYR A 215 4.07 -20.10 -13.80
CA TYR A 215 4.44 -20.99 -14.89
C TYR A 215 5.31 -20.25 -15.91
N TYR A 216 6.36 -20.90 -16.41
CA TYR A 216 7.26 -20.32 -17.39
C TYR A 216 6.58 -20.07 -18.75
N ASN A 217 5.67 -20.97 -19.15
CA ASN A 217 4.87 -20.87 -20.39
C ASN A 217 3.70 -21.85 -20.36
N GLY A 218 2.86 -21.83 -21.40
CA GLY A 218 1.72 -22.74 -21.55
C GLY A 218 2.09 -24.22 -21.46
N THR A 219 3.18 -24.64 -22.07
CA THR A 219 3.66 -26.05 -22.01
C THR A 219 4.04 -26.44 -20.57
N THR A 220 4.69 -25.56 -19.83
CA THR A 220 4.99 -25.79 -18.41
C THR A 220 3.71 -25.88 -17.58
N TYR A 221 2.72 -25.05 -17.86
CA TYR A 221 1.42 -25.10 -17.24
C TYR A 221 0.73 -26.45 -17.49
N ASP A 222 0.69 -26.93 -18.73
CA ASP A 222 0.03 -28.16 -19.10
C ASP A 222 0.70 -29.42 -18.51
N ASN A 223 2.03 -29.43 -18.44
CA ASN A 223 2.82 -30.59 -17.99
C ASN A 223 3.06 -30.64 -16.48
N ASP A 224 2.96 -29.48 -15.78
CA ASP A 224 3.38 -29.37 -14.38
C ASP A 224 2.36 -28.59 -13.54
N LYS A 225 1.11 -28.77 -13.88
CA LYS A 225 0.00 -28.03 -13.27
C LYS A 225 -0.09 -28.26 -11.77
N GLY A 226 -0.05 -27.16 -11.02
CA GLY A 226 -0.52 -27.04 -9.65
C GLY A 226 -1.90 -26.38 -9.64
N VAL A 227 -2.01 -25.14 -9.17
CA VAL A 227 -3.25 -24.35 -9.22
C VAL A 227 -3.29 -23.45 -10.48
N ASP A 228 -4.47 -23.03 -10.91
CA ASP A 228 -4.62 -22.21 -12.12
C ASP A 228 -3.94 -20.84 -11.99
N ASN A 229 -4.02 -20.20 -10.83
CA ASN A 229 -3.40 -18.92 -10.51
C ASN A 229 -2.57 -19.05 -9.22
N PRO A 230 -1.29 -19.41 -9.34
CA PRO A 230 -0.41 -19.52 -8.18
C PRO A 230 -0.27 -18.21 -7.43
N THR A 231 -0.24 -18.28 -6.10
CA THR A 231 -0.07 -17.10 -5.26
C THR A 231 1.21 -17.20 -4.42
N LEU A 232 1.94 -16.09 -4.32
CA LEU A 232 3.08 -15.95 -3.41
C LEU A 232 2.88 -14.69 -2.56
N ILE A 233 2.75 -14.89 -1.26
CA ILE A 233 2.68 -13.80 -0.28
C ILE A 233 3.96 -13.81 0.55
N ILE A 234 4.72 -12.72 0.51
CA ILE A 234 5.92 -12.54 1.32
C ILE A 234 5.61 -11.49 2.39
N ASN A 235 5.40 -11.94 3.61
CA ASN A 235 5.16 -11.04 4.75
C ASN A 235 6.47 -10.48 5.29
N ASN A 236 7.56 -11.26 5.28
CA ASN A 236 8.91 -10.87 5.64
C ASN A 236 9.91 -11.95 5.18
N GLY A 237 11.20 -11.77 5.45
CA GLY A 237 12.25 -12.73 5.13
C GLY A 237 13.44 -12.08 4.45
N THR A 238 14.49 -12.89 4.24
CA THR A 238 15.72 -12.45 3.55
C THR A 238 15.94 -13.31 2.30
N PHE A 239 16.15 -12.64 1.17
CA PHE A 239 16.30 -13.27 -0.13
C PHE A 239 17.56 -12.73 -0.79
N SER A 240 18.48 -13.59 -1.19
CA SER A 240 19.77 -13.17 -1.76
C SER A 240 20.22 -14.09 -2.89
N GLY A 241 20.45 -13.52 -4.06
CA GLY A 241 20.98 -14.20 -5.23
C GLY A 241 19.96 -14.47 -6.34
N GLY A 242 20.32 -15.36 -7.23
CA GLY A 242 19.58 -15.70 -8.45
C GLY A 242 19.73 -14.68 -9.57
N LEU A 243 19.37 -15.04 -10.80
CA LEU A 243 19.26 -14.11 -11.93
C LEU A 243 18.30 -12.99 -11.61
N ASN A 244 17.11 -13.35 -11.15
CA ASN A 244 16.19 -12.48 -10.43
C ASN A 244 15.94 -13.08 -9.03
N THR A 245 15.88 -12.24 -8.02
CA THR A 245 15.67 -12.76 -6.66
C THR A 245 14.25 -13.32 -6.53
N ILE A 246 13.24 -12.59 -6.98
CA ILE A 246 11.88 -13.09 -7.13
C ILE A 246 11.47 -12.98 -8.59
N LYS A 247 10.98 -14.06 -9.18
CA LYS A 247 10.37 -14.07 -10.51
C LYS A 247 8.90 -14.43 -10.38
N ASN A 248 8.02 -13.51 -10.79
CA ASN A 248 6.58 -13.71 -10.86
C ASN A 248 6.20 -13.96 -12.31
N ASP A 249 5.99 -15.21 -12.66
CA ASP A 249 5.76 -15.71 -14.01
C ASP A 249 4.28 -15.69 -14.41
N ASP A 250 3.99 -16.38 -15.50
CA ASP A 250 2.66 -16.47 -16.10
C ASP A 250 1.62 -16.93 -15.07
N ARG A 251 0.43 -16.31 -15.12
CA ARG A 251 -0.74 -16.60 -14.27
C ARG A 251 -0.56 -16.33 -12.78
N ALA A 252 0.63 -16.02 -12.32
CA ALA A 252 0.93 -15.89 -10.91
C ALA A 252 0.61 -14.51 -10.33
N GLU A 253 0.22 -14.49 -9.06
CA GLU A 253 0.01 -13.29 -8.28
C GLU A 253 1.06 -13.23 -7.16
N LEU A 254 1.74 -12.08 -7.06
CA LEU A 254 2.77 -11.81 -6.06
C LEU A 254 2.32 -10.67 -5.15
N THR A 255 2.40 -10.88 -3.84
CA THR A 255 2.27 -9.81 -2.84
C THR A 255 3.49 -9.80 -1.94
N ILE A 256 4.19 -8.66 -1.86
CA ILE A 256 5.30 -8.46 -0.93
C ILE A 256 4.90 -7.38 0.08
N ASN A 257 4.70 -7.78 1.33
CA ASN A 257 4.39 -6.87 2.42
C ASN A 257 5.65 -6.27 3.04
N ASN A 258 6.71 -7.06 3.19
CA ASN A 258 8.01 -6.65 3.70
C ASN A 258 9.10 -7.68 3.31
N GLY A 259 10.35 -7.41 3.68
CA GLY A 259 11.48 -8.31 3.47
C GLY A 259 12.72 -7.59 2.96
N THR A 260 13.83 -8.32 2.89
CA THR A 260 15.10 -7.81 2.34
C THR A 260 15.48 -8.64 1.12
N PHE A 261 15.63 -7.97 -0.03
CA PHE A 261 15.90 -8.59 -1.32
C PHE A 261 17.22 -8.06 -1.87
N LYS A 262 18.17 -8.97 -2.15
CA LYS A 262 19.48 -8.64 -2.75
C LYS A 262 19.64 -9.36 -4.07
N ASN A 263 19.98 -8.61 -5.10
CA ASN A 263 20.27 -9.14 -6.44
C ASN A 263 21.61 -8.62 -6.96
N PHE A 264 22.30 -9.43 -7.74
CA PHE A 264 23.64 -9.10 -8.27
C PHE A 264 23.69 -9.10 -9.80
N TYR A 265 22.59 -9.46 -10.49
CA TYR A 265 22.62 -9.72 -11.92
C TYR A 265 21.59 -9.01 -12.76
N GLN A 266 20.29 -9.08 -12.42
CA GLN A 266 19.24 -8.46 -13.23
C GLN A 266 18.26 -7.65 -12.37
N ALA A 267 17.44 -8.31 -11.54
CA ALA A 267 16.42 -7.61 -10.76
C ALA A 267 16.17 -8.27 -9.41
N THR A 268 15.80 -7.47 -8.39
CA THR A 268 15.27 -8.04 -7.15
C THR A 268 13.89 -8.64 -7.37
N VAL A 269 13.07 -8.04 -8.23
CA VAL A 269 11.76 -8.58 -8.64
C VAL A 269 11.62 -8.48 -10.15
N GLN A 270 11.36 -9.60 -10.83
CA GLN A 270 10.89 -9.62 -12.20
C GLN A 270 9.40 -9.98 -12.20
N ASN A 271 8.57 -9.13 -12.80
CA ASN A 271 7.13 -9.34 -12.86
C ASN A 271 6.64 -9.48 -14.29
N HIS A 272 6.04 -10.63 -14.60
CA HIS A 272 5.35 -10.86 -15.87
C HIS A 272 3.82 -10.74 -15.74
N ASN A 273 3.25 -11.01 -14.58
CA ASN A 273 1.80 -11.02 -14.42
C ASN A 273 1.31 -9.93 -13.45
N ILE A 274 0.92 -10.27 -12.24
CA ILE A 274 0.40 -9.31 -11.26
C ILE A 274 1.31 -9.29 -10.04
N ALA A 275 1.86 -8.12 -9.70
CA ALA A 275 2.66 -7.93 -8.51
C ALA A 275 2.23 -6.70 -7.70
N THR A 276 2.20 -6.90 -6.39
CA THR A 276 1.95 -5.87 -5.38
C THR A 276 3.13 -5.78 -4.44
N ILE A 277 3.65 -4.58 -4.26
CA ILE A 277 4.73 -4.30 -3.33
C ILE A 277 4.27 -3.24 -2.33
N ASN A 278 4.07 -3.67 -1.09
CA ASN A 278 3.61 -2.80 0.00
C ASN A 278 4.77 -2.27 0.85
N GLY A 279 5.93 -2.93 0.84
CA GLY A 279 7.07 -2.59 1.66
C GLY A 279 8.32 -3.37 1.28
N GLY A 280 9.32 -3.37 2.16
CA GLY A 280 10.58 -4.10 1.98
C GLY A 280 11.73 -3.24 1.48
N THR A 281 12.92 -3.84 1.45
CA THR A 281 14.15 -3.20 0.96
C THR A 281 14.71 -4.01 -0.21
N TYR A 282 14.90 -3.34 -1.34
CA TYR A 282 15.31 -3.92 -2.60
C TYR A 282 16.66 -3.35 -3.01
N LYS A 283 17.70 -4.18 -2.94
CA LYS A 283 19.08 -3.81 -3.28
C LYS A 283 19.57 -4.63 -4.48
N ALA A 284 19.68 -3.99 -5.62
CA ALA A 284 20.36 -4.58 -6.77
C ALA A 284 21.71 -3.89 -6.96
N ALA A 285 22.74 -4.66 -7.31
CA ALA A 285 24.06 -4.09 -7.60
C ALA A 285 24.00 -3.30 -8.92
N SER A 286 24.51 -2.07 -8.91
CA SER A 286 24.67 -1.27 -10.15
C SER A 286 25.88 -1.71 -10.98
N ASP A 287 26.63 -2.71 -10.53
CA ASP A 287 27.82 -3.19 -11.22
C ASP A 287 27.46 -4.10 -12.40
N ALA A 288 26.98 -3.48 -13.46
CA ALA A 288 26.82 -4.11 -14.78
C ALA A 288 28.15 -4.54 -15.39
N SER A 289 29.30 -4.29 -14.74
CA SER A 289 30.63 -4.57 -15.30
C SER A 289 30.86 -6.05 -15.59
N SER A 290 30.18 -6.96 -14.86
CA SER A 290 30.27 -8.40 -15.11
C SER A 290 29.37 -8.91 -16.26
N THR A 291 28.25 -8.22 -16.55
CA THR A 291 27.28 -8.68 -17.56
C THR A 291 27.07 -7.71 -18.71
N GLY A 292 27.47 -6.43 -18.57
CA GLY A 292 27.19 -5.36 -19.55
C GLY A 292 25.70 -5.03 -19.68
N LYS A 293 24.85 -5.51 -18.76
CA LYS A 293 23.41 -5.30 -18.76
C LYS A 293 22.99 -4.43 -17.58
N GLU A 294 21.92 -3.67 -17.75
CA GLU A 294 21.32 -2.87 -16.69
C GLU A 294 20.69 -3.74 -15.62
N THR A 295 20.70 -3.22 -14.40
CA THR A 295 20.11 -3.85 -13.22
C THR A 295 18.92 -3.04 -12.70
N TYR A 296 17.98 -3.73 -12.05
CA TYR A 296 16.70 -3.15 -11.67
C TYR A 296 16.29 -3.54 -10.26
N GLY A 297 15.69 -2.61 -9.54
CA GLY A 297 14.94 -2.95 -8.35
C GLY A 297 13.73 -3.82 -8.74
N VAL A 298 12.85 -3.30 -9.60
CA VAL A 298 11.77 -4.08 -10.22
C VAL A 298 11.88 -4.01 -11.74
N TYR A 299 11.85 -5.16 -12.38
CA TYR A 299 11.77 -5.32 -13.84
C TYR A 299 10.37 -5.80 -14.21
N ASN A 300 9.52 -4.90 -14.67
CA ASN A 300 8.15 -5.21 -15.08
C ASN A 300 8.12 -5.50 -16.58
N CYS A 301 7.64 -6.68 -16.96
CA CYS A 301 7.68 -7.17 -18.32
C CYS A 301 6.43 -7.96 -18.70
N GLY A 302 5.44 -7.31 -19.26
CA GLY A 302 4.35 -7.98 -19.98
C GLY A 302 4.81 -8.38 -21.38
N CYS A 303 5.74 -9.34 -21.48
CA CYS A 303 6.47 -9.64 -22.73
C CYS A 303 5.97 -10.89 -23.44
N GLY A 304 5.17 -11.73 -22.80
CA GLY A 304 4.78 -13.03 -23.29
C GLY A 304 3.51 -13.04 -24.15
N ALA A 305 3.09 -14.22 -24.53
CA ALA A 305 1.82 -14.43 -25.20
C ALA A 305 0.68 -14.04 -24.23
N ASN A 306 -0.39 -13.56 -24.70
CA ASN A 306 -1.71 -13.17 -24.17
C ASN A 306 -2.06 -13.32 -22.65
N ILE A 307 -1.20 -13.92 -21.84
CA ILE A 307 -1.40 -14.22 -20.41
C ILE A 307 -0.51 -13.38 -19.48
N ASP A 308 0.52 -12.73 -20.01
CA ASP A 308 1.38 -11.81 -19.27
C ASP A 308 0.74 -10.43 -19.21
N LEU A 309 0.34 -10.01 -18.03
CA LEU A 309 -0.40 -8.76 -17.86
C LEU A 309 0.50 -7.56 -17.55
N GLY A 310 1.69 -7.79 -16.96
CA GLY A 310 2.61 -6.73 -16.58
C GLY A 310 2.00 -5.70 -15.61
N ILE A 311 1.16 -6.14 -14.69
CA ILE A 311 0.54 -5.25 -13.70
C ILE A 311 1.43 -5.18 -12.46
N LEU A 312 1.95 -3.98 -12.19
CA LEU A 312 2.75 -3.69 -11.01
C LEU A 312 2.08 -2.59 -10.18
N THR A 313 1.92 -2.84 -8.90
CA THR A 313 1.50 -1.81 -7.95
C THR A 313 2.50 -1.70 -6.81
N VAL A 314 2.95 -0.48 -6.52
CA VAL A 314 3.89 -0.18 -5.44
C VAL A 314 3.25 0.86 -4.52
N THR A 315 3.02 0.47 -3.28
CA THR A 315 2.49 1.36 -2.24
C THR A 315 3.55 1.76 -1.23
N GLY A 316 4.73 1.07 -1.22
CA GLY A 316 5.83 1.32 -0.31
C GLY A 316 7.11 0.61 -0.73
N GLY A 317 8.10 0.61 0.16
CA GLY A 317 9.40 -0.03 -0.06
C GLY A 317 10.52 0.94 -0.36
N ILE A 318 11.75 0.45 -0.24
CA ILE A 318 13.00 1.19 -0.51
C ILE A 318 13.73 0.46 -1.62
N PHE A 319 13.92 1.12 -2.76
CA PHE A 319 14.60 0.58 -3.94
C PHE A 319 15.89 1.36 -4.16
N GLU A 320 17.02 0.68 -4.08
CA GLU A 320 18.35 1.31 -4.12
C GLU A 320 19.43 0.42 -4.75
N GLY A 321 20.50 1.02 -5.21
CA GLY A 321 21.70 0.35 -5.69
C GLY A 321 21.65 -0.14 -7.14
N ALA A 322 20.49 -0.25 -7.76
CA ALA A 322 20.31 -0.63 -9.16
C ALA A 322 20.66 0.51 -10.13
N ASP A 323 20.76 0.21 -11.42
CA ASP A 323 20.78 1.25 -12.46
C ASP A 323 19.46 2.03 -12.46
N TYR A 324 18.33 1.31 -12.37
CA TYR A 324 17.00 1.90 -12.21
C TYR A 324 16.24 1.22 -11.07
N ALA A 325 15.52 2.02 -10.27
CA ALA A 325 14.69 1.45 -9.20
C ALA A 325 13.52 0.65 -9.79
N ILE A 326 12.83 1.17 -10.80
CA ILE A 326 11.75 0.49 -11.53
C ILE A 326 11.97 0.67 -13.03
N ALA A 327 11.90 -0.44 -13.77
CA ALA A 327 11.86 -0.44 -15.23
C ALA A 327 10.61 -1.16 -15.72
N ASP A 328 9.92 -0.57 -16.71
CA ASP A 328 8.91 -1.26 -17.50
C ASP A 328 9.37 -1.42 -18.95
N VAL A 329 9.37 -2.66 -19.42
CA VAL A 329 9.74 -3.01 -20.79
C VAL A 329 8.65 -3.79 -21.52
N SER A 330 7.42 -3.70 -21.02
CA SER A 330 6.29 -4.49 -21.50
C SER A 330 5.94 -4.20 -22.95
N SER A 331 6.07 -5.17 -23.82
CA SER A 331 5.63 -5.08 -25.23
C SER A 331 4.10 -5.16 -25.39
N GLN A 332 3.40 -5.66 -24.37
CA GLN A 332 1.94 -5.67 -24.26
C GLN A 332 1.47 -4.50 -23.39
N PRO A 333 0.21 -4.05 -23.51
CA PRO A 333 -0.34 -3.06 -22.59
C PRO A 333 -0.21 -3.54 -21.15
N ALA A 334 0.58 -2.81 -20.37
CA ALA A 334 0.88 -3.08 -18.96
C ALA A 334 0.47 -1.88 -18.11
N ILE A 335 0.47 -2.04 -16.80
CA ILE A 335 0.07 -1.00 -15.85
C ILE A 335 1.09 -0.95 -14.70
N VAL A 336 1.63 0.23 -14.45
CA VAL A 336 2.50 0.49 -13.30
C VAL A 336 1.89 1.60 -12.47
N ASN A 337 1.45 1.26 -11.26
CA ASN A 337 0.87 2.19 -10.29
C ASN A 337 1.83 2.37 -9.11
N ILE A 338 2.19 3.62 -8.80
CA ILE A 338 3.06 3.97 -7.68
C ILE A 338 2.35 5.00 -6.81
N SER A 339 2.03 4.64 -5.57
CA SER A 339 1.42 5.55 -4.60
C SER A 339 2.29 5.82 -3.37
N GLY A 340 3.43 5.16 -3.24
CA GLY A 340 4.38 5.34 -2.14
C GLY A 340 5.71 4.65 -2.41
N GLY A 341 6.67 4.78 -1.50
CA GLY A 341 7.99 4.20 -1.61
C GLY A 341 9.11 5.21 -1.86
N CYS A 342 10.35 4.73 -1.77
CA CYS A 342 11.57 5.51 -2.00
C CYS A 342 12.34 4.89 -3.16
N PHE A 343 12.56 5.64 -4.22
CA PHE A 343 13.14 5.14 -5.48
C PHE A 343 14.44 5.87 -5.80
N SER A 344 15.53 5.09 -5.91
CA SER A 344 16.85 5.60 -6.25
C SER A 344 17.57 4.61 -7.16
N GLY A 345 18.00 5.06 -8.31
CA GLY A 345 18.83 4.30 -9.24
C GLY A 345 20.02 5.11 -9.73
N ALA A 346 21.10 4.45 -10.11
CA ALA A 346 22.33 5.10 -10.57
C ALA A 346 22.14 5.89 -11.89
N LYS A 347 21.18 5.45 -12.73
CA LYS A 347 20.81 6.10 -13.98
C LYS A 347 19.44 6.79 -13.90
N GLY A 348 18.63 6.47 -12.91
CA GLY A 348 17.33 7.07 -12.69
C GLY A 348 16.40 6.22 -11.80
N ALA A 349 15.39 6.86 -11.23
CA ALA A 349 14.42 6.16 -10.39
C ALA A 349 13.50 5.27 -11.23
N ILE A 350 13.00 5.79 -12.37
CA ILE A 350 12.03 5.08 -13.21
C ILE A 350 12.44 5.18 -14.68
N VAL A 351 12.40 4.05 -15.39
CA VAL A 351 12.57 4.00 -16.83
C VAL A 351 11.44 3.23 -17.51
N LYS A 352 10.95 3.79 -18.60
CA LYS A 352 10.05 3.13 -19.55
C LYS A 352 10.85 2.81 -20.81
N GLY A 353 10.97 1.52 -21.14
CA GLY A 353 11.68 1.08 -22.33
C GLY A 353 11.06 1.65 -23.61
N THR A 354 11.87 1.87 -24.64
CA THR A 354 11.45 2.49 -25.92
C THR A 354 10.29 1.78 -26.60
N ASN A 355 10.16 0.47 -26.39
CA ASN A 355 9.07 -0.34 -26.95
C ASN A 355 7.98 -0.66 -25.91
N SER A 356 8.02 -0.05 -24.74
CA SER A 356 7.03 -0.30 -23.71
C SER A 356 5.69 0.35 -24.04
N ASN A 357 4.61 -0.44 -23.94
CA ASN A 357 3.22 -0.02 -24.07
C ASN A 357 2.54 0.21 -22.71
N ALA A 358 3.30 0.25 -21.62
CA ALA A 358 2.74 0.42 -20.29
C ALA A 358 2.13 1.82 -20.07
N THR A 359 1.09 1.86 -19.25
CA THR A 359 0.61 3.07 -18.59
C THR A 359 1.27 3.15 -17.22
N ILE A 360 2.03 4.22 -16.96
CA ILE A 360 2.65 4.49 -15.66
C ILE A 360 1.87 5.60 -14.98
N SER A 361 1.47 5.40 -13.73
CA SER A 361 0.73 6.37 -12.91
C SER A 361 1.36 6.50 -11.53
N ILE A 362 1.84 7.71 -11.21
CA ILE A 362 2.52 8.00 -9.94
C ILE A 362 1.67 9.01 -9.16
N SER A 363 1.15 8.59 -8.03
CA SER A 363 0.36 9.40 -7.10
C SER A 363 1.02 9.58 -5.72
N GLY A 364 2.29 9.18 -5.57
CA GLY A 364 3.03 9.32 -4.32
C GLY A 364 4.47 8.81 -4.43
N GLY A 365 5.21 8.91 -3.32
CA GLY A 365 6.59 8.43 -3.23
C GLY A 365 7.65 9.52 -3.31
N THR A 366 8.91 9.10 -3.09
CA THR A 366 10.10 9.96 -3.17
C THR A 366 11.07 9.38 -4.20
N PHE A 367 11.68 10.24 -5.01
CA PHE A 367 12.48 9.86 -6.16
C PHE A 367 13.84 10.59 -6.16
N SER A 368 14.90 9.91 -6.60
CA SER A 368 16.23 10.51 -6.73
C SER A 368 16.31 11.56 -7.85
N ASP A 369 15.46 11.44 -8.85
CA ASP A 369 15.35 12.33 -10.01
C ASP A 369 13.87 12.62 -10.31
N LYS A 370 13.61 13.66 -11.10
CA LYS A 370 12.24 14.08 -11.41
C LYS A 370 11.55 13.04 -12.29
N PRO A 371 10.45 12.41 -11.83
CA PRO A 371 9.63 11.58 -12.71
C PRO A 371 9.11 12.39 -13.90
N ALA A 372 9.03 11.77 -15.07
CA ALA A 372 8.46 12.41 -16.26
C ALA A 372 7.02 12.86 -15.97
N ASN A 373 6.65 14.05 -16.43
CA ASN A 373 5.32 14.61 -16.19
C ASN A 373 4.20 13.67 -16.67
N ALA A 374 4.43 12.97 -17.79
CA ALA A 374 3.48 11.98 -18.34
C ALA A 374 3.25 10.75 -17.43
N TYR A 375 4.05 10.56 -16.39
CA TYR A 375 3.88 9.47 -15.42
C TYR A 375 3.17 9.94 -14.14
N VAL A 376 3.15 11.25 -13.89
CA VAL A 376 2.51 11.81 -12.69
C VAL A 376 0.99 11.81 -12.91
N ALA A 377 0.27 11.24 -11.95
CA ALA A 377 -1.19 11.13 -12.01
C ALA A 377 -1.87 12.51 -12.01
N ASP A 378 -3.04 12.59 -12.63
CA ASP A 378 -3.84 13.82 -12.66
C ASP A 378 -4.09 14.32 -11.24
N GLY A 379 -3.91 15.63 -11.03
CA GLY A 379 -4.06 16.26 -9.72
C GLY A 379 -2.80 16.23 -8.85
N TYR A 380 -1.78 15.46 -9.20
CA TYR A 380 -0.51 15.37 -8.48
C TYR A 380 0.60 16.18 -9.14
N LYS A 381 1.66 16.46 -8.39
CA LYS A 381 2.88 17.14 -8.87
C LYS A 381 4.12 16.48 -8.33
N ALA A 382 5.17 16.41 -9.16
CA ALA A 382 6.52 16.06 -8.73
C ALA A 382 7.22 17.33 -8.24
N ILE A 383 7.35 17.48 -6.93
CA ILE A 383 7.86 18.67 -6.24
C ILE A 383 9.31 18.43 -5.83
N GLN A 384 10.21 19.34 -6.21
CA GLN A 384 11.58 19.31 -5.73
C GLN A 384 11.62 19.69 -4.25
N VAL A 385 12.34 18.90 -3.46
CA VAL A 385 12.54 19.14 -2.03
C VAL A 385 14.02 19.32 -1.73
N LYS A 386 14.35 19.92 -0.57
CA LYS A 386 15.75 20.06 -0.16
C LYS A 386 16.46 18.72 -0.10
N GLY A 387 17.69 18.65 -0.63
CA GLY A 387 18.49 17.42 -0.73
C GLY A 387 18.33 16.71 -2.08
N ASP A 388 18.01 17.46 -3.13
CA ASP A 388 17.98 17.04 -4.54
C ASP A 388 17.13 15.79 -4.80
N LYS A 389 15.96 15.74 -4.14
CA LYS A 389 14.95 14.70 -4.31
C LYS A 389 13.63 15.31 -4.77
N TYR A 390 12.78 14.44 -5.29
CA TYR A 390 11.42 14.80 -5.69
C TYR A 390 10.39 14.02 -4.87
N VAL A 391 9.31 14.68 -4.51
CA VAL A 391 8.13 14.10 -3.86
C VAL A 391 6.95 14.27 -4.79
N VAL A 392 6.23 13.20 -5.06
CA VAL A 392 4.96 13.27 -5.79
C VAL A 392 3.81 13.37 -4.78
N THR A 393 2.99 14.42 -4.91
CA THR A 393 1.89 14.71 -3.98
C THR A 393 0.83 15.60 -4.63
N ASP A 394 -0.38 15.56 -4.10
CA ASP A 394 -1.53 16.40 -4.46
C ASP A 394 -1.69 17.64 -3.56
N LYS A 395 -0.81 17.83 -2.58
CA LYS A 395 -0.92 18.89 -1.58
C LYS A 395 0.43 19.38 -1.06
N ILE A 396 0.47 20.64 -0.68
CA ILE A 396 1.52 21.23 0.16
C ILE A 396 0.94 21.66 1.51
N ALA A 397 1.78 21.85 2.49
CA ALA A 397 1.42 22.40 3.79
C ALA A 397 2.41 23.52 4.19
N LEU A 398 2.10 24.25 5.25
CA LEU A 398 3.05 25.14 5.89
C LEU A 398 3.51 24.52 7.22
N ASP A 399 4.75 24.80 7.60
CA ASP A 399 5.33 24.36 8.88
C ASP A 399 4.55 24.89 10.10
N LYS A 400 3.72 25.94 9.88
CA LYS A 400 2.82 26.53 10.88
C LYS A 400 1.46 26.82 10.26
N THR A 401 0.40 26.39 10.89
CA THR A 401 -0.99 26.74 10.52
C THR A 401 -1.42 28.08 11.10
N SER A 402 -0.75 28.55 12.16
CA SER A 402 -0.93 29.88 12.75
C SER A 402 0.33 30.36 13.42
N THR A 403 0.54 31.70 13.42
CA THR A 403 1.62 32.35 14.16
C THR A 403 1.20 33.67 14.75
N ARG A 404 1.92 34.13 15.78
CA ARG A 404 1.69 35.43 16.45
C ARG A 404 3.00 36.21 16.45
N ILE A 405 2.96 37.39 15.83
CA ILE A 405 4.11 38.28 15.73
C ILE A 405 3.79 39.64 16.33
N ARG A 406 4.81 40.36 16.80
CA ARG A 406 4.65 41.74 17.24
C ARG A 406 4.71 42.67 16.03
N ARG A 407 4.04 43.79 16.09
CA ARG A 407 4.19 44.86 15.08
C ARG A 407 5.67 45.22 14.92
N GLY A 408 6.16 45.26 13.68
CA GLY A 408 7.55 45.50 13.32
C GLY A 408 8.50 44.32 13.47
N TYR A 409 8.02 43.14 13.87
CA TYR A 409 8.81 41.91 13.94
C TYR A 409 8.44 40.96 12.81
N THR A 410 9.30 39.99 12.58
CA THR A 410 9.15 38.98 11.54
C THR A 410 9.00 37.57 12.11
N ASP A 411 8.39 36.67 11.35
CA ASP A 411 8.44 35.20 11.51
C ASP A 411 8.62 34.59 10.13
N THR A 412 9.19 33.40 10.06
CA THR A 412 9.41 32.70 8.80
C THR A 412 8.50 31.49 8.71
N LEU A 413 7.78 31.38 7.60
CA LEU A 413 6.99 30.22 7.21
C LEU A 413 7.76 29.42 6.16
N LYS A 414 7.58 28.09 6.17
CA LYS A 414 8.14 27.21 5.18
C LYS A 414 7.04 26.38 4.54
N ALA A 415 7.09 26.26 3.22
CA ALA A 415 6.29 25.26 2.53
C ALA A 415 6.91 23.89 2.69
N ILE A 416 6.09 22.92 3.03
CA ILE A 416 6.49 21.54 3.29
C ILE A 416 5.57 20.56 2.55
N VAL A 417 6.09 19.36 2.28
CA VAL A 417 5.35 18.22 1.78
C VAL A 417 5.63 16.99 2.64
N GLU A 418 4.69 16.07 2.68
CA GLU A 418 4.82 14.82 3.41
C GLU A 418 4.82 13.64 2.44
N ALA A 419 5.77 12.72 2.63
CA ALA A 419 5.82 11.45 1.92
C ALA A 419 6.48 10.38 2.79
N ASN A 420 5.97 9.16 2.74
CA ASN A 420 6.51 8.01 3.47
C ASN A 420 6.72 8.29 4.97
N GLY A 421 5.79 9.03 5.61
CA GLY A 421 5.85 9.42 7.03
C GLY A 421 6.94 10.44 7.38
N LYS A 422 7.53 11.11 6.39
CA LYS A 422 8.54 12.16 6.58
C LYS A 422 8.09 13.48 5.98
N THR A 423 8.50 14.56 6.64
CA THR A 423 8.28 15.94 6.18
C THR A 423 9.51 16.44 5.46
N TYR A 424 9.32 17.11 4.32
CA TYR A 424 10.38 17.68 3.50
C TYR A 424 10.11 19.17 3.25
N ASP A 425 11.14 20.01 3.34
CA ASP A 425 11.07 21.42 2.94
C ASP A 425 10.99 21.49 1.41
N VAL A 426 10.02 22.22 0.85
CA VAL A 426 9.90 22.44 -0.60
C VAL A 426 11.08 23.28 -1.08
N ALA A 427 11.68 22.88 -2.21
CA ALA A 427 12.75 23.60 -2.89
C ALA A 427 12.28 24.34 -4.13
N ASP A 428 11.17 23.90 -4.74
CA ASP A 428 10.54 24.58 -5.87
C ASP A 428 10.08 26.00 -5.49
N PRO A 429 10.05 26.94 -6.44
CA PRO A 429 9.60 28.32 -6.19
C PRO A 429 8.18 28.39 -5.65
N ILE A 430 8.01 29.13 -4.56
CA ILE A 430 6.73 29.38 -3.91
C ILE A 430 6.33 30.85 -4.10
N THR A 431 5.13 31.08 -4.59
CA THR A 431 4.51 32.41 -4.60
C THR A 431 3.80 32.65 -3.28
N TRP A 432 4.09 33.77 -2.62
CA TRP A 432 3.53 34.13 -1.33
C TRP A 432 2.60 35.33 -1.45
N ALA A 433 1.46 35.26 -0.80
CA ALA A 433 0.49 36.36 -0.77
C ALA A 433 -0.08 36.56 0.64
N SER A 434 -0.48 37.81 0.94
CA SER A 434 -1.23 38.17 2.14
C SER A 434 -2.61 38.66 1.75
N ASP A 435 -3.66 38.22 2.41
CA ASP A 435 -5.03 38.74 2.22
C ASP A 435 -5.21 40.15 2.79
N LYS A 436 -4.26 40.59 3.65
CA LYS A 436 -4.29 41.92 4.32
C LYS A 436 -2.88 42.44 4.56
N GLU A 437 -2.25 43.00 3.54
CA GLU A 437 -0.90 43.58 3.63
C GLU A 437 -0.80 44.74 4.63
N ALA A 438 -1.88 45.45 4.87
CA ALA A 438 -1.93 46.46 5.93
C ALA A 438 -1.74 45.91 7.34
N VAL A 439 -1.99 44.59 7.54
CA VAL A 439 -1.80 43.86 8.83
C VAL A 439 -0.49 43.11 8.85
N ALA A 440 -0.23 42.33 7.80
CA ALA A 440 1.02 41.59 7.65
C ALA A 440 1.40 41.44 6.19
N THR A 441 2.66 41.66 5.86
CA THR A 441 3.24 41.42 4.53
C THR A 441 4.05 40.11 4.54
N VAL A 442 4.25 39.52 3.37
CA VAL A 442 5.12 38.36 3.21
C VAL A 442 6.03 38.53 2.00
N LYS A 443 7.28 38.13 2.16
CA LYS A 443 8.26 38.04 1.06
C LYS A 443 9.15 36.80 1.31
N ASP A 444 9.23 35.90 0.35
CA ASP A 444 10.05 34.68 0.43
C ASP A 444 9.82 33.88 1.71
N GLY A 445 8.55 33.78 2.14
CA GLY A 445 8.14 33.12 3.39
C GLY A 445 8.39 33.94 4.67
N VAL A 446 9.10 35.06 4.60
CA VAL A 446 9.30 35.95 5.74
C VAL A 446 8.10 36.85 5.91
N VAL A 447 7.34 36.65 6.96
CA VAL A 447 6.15 37.43 7.33
C VAL A 447 6.56 38.58 8.24
N THR A 448 6.13 39.78 7.93
CA THR A 448 6.37 41.01 8.73
C THR A 448 5.04 41.55 9.26
N GLY A 449 4.93 41.75 10.56
CA GLY A 449 3.76 42.39 11.19
C GLY A 449 3.78 43.89 10.98
N VAL A 450 2.79 44.40 10.22
CA VAL A 450 2.66 45.82 9.86
C VAL A 450 1.81 46.58 10.86
N ASP A 451 0.57 46.12 11.09
CA ASP A 451 -0.34 46.70 12.08
C ASP A 451 -1.16 45.64 12.78
N TYR A 452 -1.84 46.01 13.86
CA TYR A 452 -2.58 45.04 14.70
C TYR A 452 -3.79 44.44 13.97
N GLY A 453 -3.97 43.15 14.11
CA GLY A 453 -5.06 42.39 13.48
C GLY A 453 -4.65 40.98 13.11
N SER A 454 -5.45 40.38 12.25
CA SER A 454 -5.16 39.05 11.67
C SER A 454 -5.15 39.14 10.14
N ALA A 455 -4.17 38.48 9.55
CA ALA A 455 -4.05 38.29 8.10
C ALA A 455 -3.85 36.76 7.81
N THR A 456 -4.24 36.33 6.62
CA THR A 456 -3.96 34.99 6.11
C THR A 456 -2.82 35.10 5.09
N ILE A 457 -1.74 34.35 5.34
CA ILE A 457 -0.64 34.20 4.40
C ILE A 457 -0.86 32.92 3.63
N THR A 458 -0.83 33.01 2.32
CA THR A 458 -1.00 31.88 1.40
C THR A 458 0.30 31.63 0.63
N ALA A 459 0.74 30.38 0.62
CA ALA A 459 1.80 29.84 -0.23
C ALA A 459 1.16 29.14 -1.43
N THR A 460 1.64 29.39 -2.63
CA THR A 460 1.18 28.80 -3.88
C THR A 460 2.35 28.21 -4.64
N LEU A 461 2.25 26.94 -5.03
CA LEU A 461 3.21 26.23 -5.86
C LEU A 461 2.62 26.04 -7.26
N GLY A 462 3.37 26.46 -8.32
CA GLY A 462 2.99 26.26 -9.72
C GLY A 462 2.11 27.39 -10.30
N GLY A 463 2.07 28.57 -9.69
CA GLY A 463 1.51 29.79 -10.30
C GLY A 463 2.51 30.39 -11.29
N VAL A 464 2.08 30.64 -12.54
CA VAL A 464 2.84 31.49 -13.46
C VAL A 464 2.79 32.91 -12.91
N ILE A 465 3.95 33.49 -12.58
CA ILE A 465 4.04 34.92 -12.31
C ILE A 465 3.96 35.61 -13.68
N GLU A 466 2.77 36.06 -14.07
CA GLU A 466 2.68 37.05 -15.13
C GLU A 466 3.26 38.36 -14.56
N THR A 467 4.51 38.65 -14.90
CA THR A 467 5.04 39.99 -14.74
C THR A 467 4.28 40.87 -15.73
N PRO A 468 3.64 41.96 -15.29
CA PRO A 468 3.07 42.92 -16.24
C PRO A 468 4.21 43.47 -17.09
N ASP A 469 4.19 43.19 -18.39
CA ASP A 469 5.10 43.79 -19.35
C ASP A 469 4.71 45.27 -19.48
N THR A 470 5.48 46.14 -18.83
CA THR A 470 5.40 47.58 -18.99
C THR A 470 6.43 48.04 -20.02
N THR A 471 6.20 47.70 -21.30
CA THR A 471 6.79 48.46 -22.43
C THR A 471 5.98 48.21 -23.70
N GLU A 472 4.80 48.82 -23.82
CA GLU A 472 4.28 49.15 -25.15
C GLU A 472 4.75 50.55 -25.50
N THR A 473 5.71 50.68 -26.41
CA THR A 473 5.87 51.84 -27.25
C THR A 473 5.15 51.59 -28.58
N PRO A 474 4.26 52.50 -29.03
CA PRO A 474 3.58 52.30 -30.31
C PRO A 474 4.52 52.68 -31.46
N ASP A 475 4.81 51.75 -32.37
CA ASP A 475 5.37 52.12 -33.68
C ASP A 475 4.32 51.88 -34.78
N THR A 476 3.99 52.96 -35.38
CA THR A 476 3.18 53.10 -36.60
C THR A 476 4.09 52.93 -37.80
N THR A 477 3.81 51.99 -38.72
CA THR A 477 3.86 52.25 -40.17
C THR A 477 3.30 51.09 -41.00
N ASP A 478 2.54 51.55 -41.97
CA ASP A 478 1.72 50.86 -42.95
C ASP A 478 2.43 50.05 -44.05
N ALA A 479 1.69 49.05 -44.52
CA ALA A 479 1.36 48.66 -45.91
C ALA A 479 2.30 47.68 -46.70
N PRO A 480 1.89 47.08 -47.86
CA PRO A 480 1.41 45.69 -47.90
C PRO A 480 2.08 44.83 -49.04
N ALA A 481 1.77 43.53 -48.96
CA ALA A 481 1.70 42.52 -50.04
C ALA A 481 2.87 42.25 -50.97
N THR A 482 3.26 40.96 -51.08
CA THR A 482 3.07 40.14 -52.31
C THR A 482 3.52 38.68 -52.05
N GLN A 483 2.81 37.78 -52.70
CA GLN A 483 3.05 36.33 -52.80
C GLN A 483 4.33 36.00 -53.56
N ALA A 484 4.98 34.89 -53.23
CA ALA A 484 5.51 33.91 -54.21
C ALA A 484 5.92 32.58 -53.51
N GLU A 485 5.58 31.54 -54.20
CA GLU A 485 5.79 30.11 -53.90
C GLU A 485 7.27 29.68 -53.92
N GLY A 486 7.55 28.53 -53.26
CA GLY A 486 8.70 27.70 -53.63
C GLY A 486 9.43 27.03 -52.50
N ASP A 487 8.98 25.86 -52.12
CA ASP A 487 9.63 24.57 -51.98
C ASP A 487 10.99 24.44 -51.26
N THR A 488 11.04 23.35 -50.51
CA THR A 488 12.08 22.46 -50.04
C THR A 488 12.48 22.53 -48.56
N ALA A 489 12.22 21.34 -47.96
CA ALA A 489 12.45 20.91 -46.60
C ALA A 489 13.93 20.93 -46.15
N THR A 490 14.15 21.24 -44.90
CA THR A 490 14.98 20.46 -43.95
C THR A 490 14.56 20.82 -42.52
N GLY A 491 14.24 19.80 -41.75
CA GLY A 491 13.75 19.95 -40.40
C GLY A 491 14.84 20.34 -39.40
N ASP A 492 14.47 21.17 -38.47
CA ASP A 492 15.00 21.17 -37.11
C ASP A 492 13.83 21.45 -36.19
N GLY A 493 13.44 20.38 -35.49
CA GLY A 493 12.31 20.41 -34.55
C GLY A 493 12.72 21.06 -33.24
N THR A 494 12.38 22.33 -33.07
CA THR A 494 12.25 22.89 -31.73
C THR A 494 10.81 22.68 -31.30
N ASP A 495 10.63 21.69 -30.41
CA ASP A 495 9.38 21.44 -29.68
C ASP A 495 8.98 22.70 -28.88
N THR A 496 8.01 23.43 -29.40
CA THR A 496 7.20 24.31 -28.58
C THR A 496 5.96 23.53 -28.16
N ASP A 497 6.10 22.70 -27.12
CA ASP A 497 4.96 22.13 -26.40
C ASP A 497 4.20 23.28 -25.74
N GLY A 498 3.15 23.68 -26.39
CA GLY A 498 2.07 24.45 -25.78
C GLY A 498 1.34 23.56 -24.78
N ASP A 499 1.86 23.47 -23.56
CA ASP A 499 1.20 22.78 -22.44
C ASP A 499 -0.07 23.54 -22.06
N ASN A 500 -1.20 23.10 -22.61
CA ASN A 500 -2.53 23.54 -22.23
C ASN A 500 -3.13 22.60 -21.16
N THR A 501 -2.30 22.17 -20.19
CA THR A 501 -2.80 21.49 -18.99
C THR A 501 -3.42 22.50 -18.04
N PRO A 502 -4.59 22.22 -17.42
CA PRO A 502 -5.16 23.09 -16.41
C PRO A 502 -4.13 23.29 -15.29
N SER A 503 -3.82 24.56 -14.98
CA SER A 503 -2.90 24.95 -13.92
C SER A 503 -3.37 24.40 -12.57
N ASN A 504 -2.96 23.19 -12.23
CA ASN A 504 -3.23 22.59 -10.93
C ASN A 504 -2.29 23.21 -9.90
N THR A 505 -2.68 24.34 -9.33
CA THR A 505 -1.91 25.02 -8.29
C THR A 505 -2.15 24.38 -6.94
N LEU A 506 -1.07 24.04 -6.20
CA LEU A 506 -1.16 23.59 -4.83
C LEU A 506 -1.00 24.78 -3.88
N THR A 507 -1.88 24.89 -2.89
CA THR A 507 -1.88 26.01 -1.95
C THR A 507 -1.90 25.57 -0.49
N ALA A 508 -1.28 26.34 0.38
CA ALA A 508 -1.37 26.20 1.82
C ALA A 508 -1.40 27.57 2.51
N SER A 509 -2.05 27.67 3.67
CA SER A 509 -2.21 28.95 4.35
C SER A 509 -1.90 28.89 5.85
N CYS A 510 -1.48 30.05 6.36
CA CYS A 510 -1.18 30.28 7.78
C CYS A 510 -1.88 31.57 8.26
N THR A 511 -2.57 31.50 9.40
CA THR A 511 -3.16 32.67 10.04
C THR A 511 -2.12 33.40 10.87
N VAL A 512 -1.84 34.64 10.52
CA VAL A 512 -0.89 35.53 11.23
C VAL A 512 -1.65 36.52 12.09
N THR A 513 -1.39 36.55 13.39
CA THR A 513 -1.95 37.55 14.31
C THR A 513 -0.86 38.51 14.74
N VAL A 514 -1.00 39.79 14.40
CA VAL A 514 -0.12 40.86 14.84
C VAL A 514 -0.66 41.49 16.13
N PHE A 515 0.12 41.43 17.21
CA PHE A 515 -0.32 41.86 18.52
C PHE A 515 0.57 42.92 19.17
N LYS A 516 -0.02 43.71 20.13
CA LYS A 516 0.69 44.68 20.94
C LYS A 516 1.32 43.99 22.17
N LYS A 517 2.58 44.28 22.48
CA LYS A 517 3.18 43.85 23.75
C LYS A 517 2.39 44.50 24.91
N SER A 518 1.75 43.71 25.76
CA SER A 518 1.32 44.24 27.06
C SER A 518 2.57 44.59 27.87
N SER A 519 2.76 45.85 28.18
CA SER A 519 3.83 46.28 29.06
C SER A 519 3.49 45.83 30.48
N SER A 520 4.10 44.75 30.92
CA SER A 520 4.22 44.49 32.36
C SER A 520 5.30 45.44 32.90
N SER A 521 4.94 46.65 33.24
CA SER A 521 5.79 47.52 34.05
C SER A 521 5.65 47.06 35.48
N SER A 522 6.67 46.39 36.04
CA SER A 522 6.92 46.39 37.44
C SER A 522 7.44 47.80 37.84
N SER A 523 6.57 48.68 38.28
CA SER A 523 6.91 49.88 39.05
C SER A 523 6.09 49.85 40.34
N SER A 524 6.79 49.66 41.43
CA SER A 524 6.36 50.06 42.77
C SER A 524 6.18 51.57 42.81
N GLY A 525 4.95 52.05 43.06
CA GLY A 525 4.66 53.47 43.27
C GLY A 525 3.17 53.78 43.13
N GLY A 526 2.48 54.08 44.20
CA GLY A 526 1.06 54.24 44.35
C GLY A 526 0.42 55.27 43.44
N GLY A 527 -0.83 54.98 43.04
CA GLY A 527 -1.72 55.88 42.29
C GLY A 527 -2.79 55.07 41.57
N GLY A 528 -4.05 55.23 41.97
CA GLY A 528 -5.22 54.50 41.51
C GLY A 528 -5.33 54.38 39.99
N GLY A 529 -5.18 53.16 39.50
CA GLY A 529 -5.42 52.75 38.11
C GLY A 529 -6.37 51.56 38.14
N SER A 530 -7.52 51.71 37.50
CA SER A 530 -8.55 50.68 37.33
C SER A 530 -7.93 49.38 36.77
N SER A 531 -7.82 48.33 37.57
CA SER A 531 -7.42 47.03 37.10
C SER A 531 -8.49 46.48 36.18
N VAL A 532 -8.16 46.31 34.92
CA VAL A 532 -9.07 45.71 33.92
C VAL A 532 -9.21 44.20 34.28
N THR A 533 -10.38 43.83 34.72
CA THR A 533 -10.68 42.47 35.14
C THR A 533 -11.00 41.61 33.90
N LYS A 534 -10.19 40.56 33.67
CA LYS A 534 -10.47 39.52 32.64
C LYS A 534 -11.31 38.41 33.22
N TYR A 535 -12.33 38.01 32.50
CA TYR A 535 -13.28 36.99 32.87
C TYR A 535 -13.05 35.72 32.02
N GLY A 536 -13.30 34.53 32.62
CA GLY A 536 -13.08 33.24 31.95
C GLY A 536 -14.17 32.91 30.94
N ALA A 537 -13.78 32.29 29.85
CA ALA A 537 -14.65 31.50 28.99
C ALA A 537 -14.40 30.04 29.32
N THR A 538 -15.31 29.45 30.08
CA THR A 538 -15.25 28.02 30.48
C THR A 538 -16.01 27.20 29.47
N ILE A 539 -15.39 26.19 28.89
CA ILE A 539 -16.03 25.25 27.99
C ILE A 539 -16.36 24.00 28.82
N SER A 540 -17.63 23.60 28.82
CA SER A 540 -18.06 22.34 29.44
C SER A 540 -17.61 21.16 28.59
N ASP A 541 -17.24 20.05 29.24
CA ASP A 541 -16.94 18.81 28.54
C ASP A 541 -18.16 18.34 27.74
N SER A 542 -17.92 17.94 26.50
CA SER A 542 -18.97 17.40 25.63
C SER A 542 -18.56 16.03 25.10
N LYS A 543 -19.54 15.16 24.87
CA LYS A 543 -19.34 13.87 24.21
C LYS A 543 -19.43 14.08 22.70
N ASN A 544 -18.63 13.29 21.94
CA ASN A 544 -18.68 13.23 20.47
C ASN A 544 -18.25 14.51 19.76
N GLY A 545 -17.37 15.27 20.39
CA GLY A 545 -16.78 16.48 19.83
C GLY A 545 -16.27 17.42 20.92
N ALA A 546 -15.56 18.45 20.50
CA ALA A 546 -14.97 19.46 21.38
C ALA A 546 -15.24 20.89 20.87
N VAL A 547 -15.12 21.87 21.74
CA VAL A 547 -15.14 23.29 21.36
C VAL A 547 -13.87 23.94 21.87
N THR A 548 -13.27 24.79 21.07
CA THR A 548 -12.16 25.64 21.49
C THR A 548 -12.58 27.10 21.46
N ALA A 549 -12.11 27.89 22.44
CA ALA A 549 -12.31 29.33 22.49
C ALA A 549 -11.03 30.07 22.07
N SER A 550 -11.14 31.15 21.28
CA SER A 550 -10.02 31.97 20.87
C SER A 550 -9.24 32.60 22.03
N ALA A 551 -9.87 32.70 23.19
CA ALA A 551 -9.25 33.15 24.45
C ALA A 551 -9.91 32.49 25.65
N ALA A 552 -9.13 31.88 26.55
CA ALA A 552 -9.62 31.32 27.81
C ALA A 552 -10.05 32.41 28.83
N LYS A 553 -9.54 33.65 28.69
CA LYS A 553 -9.91 34.82 29.47
C LYS A 553 -9.90 36.08 28.59
N ALA A 554 -10.97 36.86 28.66
CA ALA A 554 -11.17 38.09 27.89
C ALA A 554 -11.71 39.23 28.79
N GLU A 555 -11.57 40.47 28.37
CA GLU A 555 -12.11 41.64 29.04
C GLU A 555 -13.59 41.80 28.70
N THR A 556 -14.35 42.49 29.54
CA THR A 556 -15.76 42.83 29.21
C THR A 556 -15.79 43.66 27.93
N GLY A 557 -16.55 43.17 26.94
CA GLY A 557 -16.65 43.81 25.63
C GLY A 557 -15.79 43.14 24.55
N ASP A 558 -14.83 42.28 24.87
CA ASP A 558 -14.03 41.56 23.91
C ASP A 558 -14.87 40.52 23.16
N LYS A 559 -14.57 40.36 21.86
CA LYS A 559 -15.13 39.31 21.02
C LYS A 559 -14.35 37.99 21.25
N VAL A 560 -15.05 36.96 21.66
CA VAL A 560 -14.51 35.59 21.78
C VAL A 560 -15.12 34.72 20.69
N ILE A 561 -14.28 33.97 19.97
CA ILE A 561 -14.69 33.04 18.92
C ILE A 561 -14.64 31.63 19.49
N LEU A 562 -15.68 30.86 19.23
CA LEU A 562 -15.82 29.44 19.56
C LEU A 562 -15.74 28.63 18.29
N THR A 563 -14.85 27.66 18.25
CA THR A 563 -14.68 26.74 17.13
C THR A 563 -15.10 25.34 17.57
N PRO A 564 -16.32 24.89 17.23
CA PRO A 564 -16.75 23.53 17.46
C PRO A 564 -16.06 22.59 16.47
N LYS A 565 -15.65 21.41 16.96
CA LYS A 565 -15.11 20.30 16.16
C LYS A 565 -15.85 19.04 16.59
N ALA A 566 -16.71 18.52 15.73
CA ALA A 566 -17.36 17.25 15.93
C ALA A 566 -16.38 16.10 15.68
N ASP A 567 -16.54 14.99 16.39
CA ASP A 567 -15.85 13.73 16.08
C ASP A 567 -16.42 13.11 14.79
N GLU A 568 -15.70 12.15 14.21
CA GLU A 568 -16.11 11.48 12.99
C GLU A 568 -17.50 10.83 13.14
N GLY A 569 -18.40 11.09 12.22
CA GLY A 569 -19.79 10.63 12.26
C GLY A 569 -20.75 11.49 13.10
N TYR A 570 -20.30 12.59 13.68
CA TYR A 570 -21.13 13.51 14.46
C TYR A 570 -21.17 14.91 13.84
N ALA A 571 -22.20 15.66 14.18
CA ALA A 571 -22.36 17.07 13.80
C ALA A 571 -22.77 17.88 15.05
N LEU A 572 -22.42 19.17 15.03
CA LEU A 572 -22.88 20.07 16.09
C LEU A 572 -24.43 20.10 16.13
N ASP A 573 -24.99 19.76 17.28
CA ASP A 573 -26.44 19.80 17.50
C ASP A 573 -26.83 21.14 18.10
N LYS A 574 -26.17 21.52 19.19
CA LYS A 574 -26.49 22.75 19.91
C LYS A 574 -25.24 23.31 20.57
N ILE A 575 -25.12 24.64 20.54
CA ILE A 575 -24.13 25.39 21.29
C ILE A 575 -24.85 26.55 22.01
N THR A 576 -24.61 26.68 23.30
CA THR A 576 -25.20 27.73 24.15
C THR A 576 -24.13 28.34 25.06
N ALA A 577 -24.31 29.59 25.41
CA ALA A 577 -23.41 30.29 26.31
C ALA A 577 -24.25 30.98 27.41
N LYS A 578 -23.79 30.89 28.66
CA LYS A 578 -24.44 31.52 29.81
C LYS A 578 -23.44 32.32 30.63
N ASP A 579 -23.86 33.47 31.12
CA ASP A 579 -23.06 34.26 32.05
C ASP A 579 -23.02 33.64 33.47
N LYS A 580 -22.29 34.26 34.39
CA LYS A 580 -22.17 33.82 35.79
C LYS A 580 -23.50 33.72 36.53
N ASP A 581 -24.53 34.42 36.08
CA ASP A 581 -25.87 34.48 36.71
C ASP A 581 -26.85 33.52 36.00
N GLY A 582 -26.35 32.68 35.05
CA GLY A 582 -27.13 31.70 34.29
C GLY A 582 -27.93 32.31 33.13
N LYS A 583 -27.78 33.60 32.87
CA LYS A 583 -28.46 34.28 31.77
C LYS A 583 -27.78 33.96 30.43
N GLU A 584 -28.57 33.70 29.41
CA GLU A 584 -28.10 33.37 28.09
C GLU A 584 -27.30 34.53 27.43
N VAL A 585 -26.09 34.22 26.95
CA VAL A 585 -25.22 35.09 26.17
C VAL A 585 -25.44 34.80 24.70
N LYS A 586 -25.87 35.81 23.97
CA LYS A 586 -26.19 35.65 22.54
C LYS A 586 -24.96 35.26 21.72
N LEU A 587 -24.99 34.09 21.09
CA LEU A 587 -24.01 33.63 20.12
C LEU A 587 -24.38 34.09 18.74
N LYS A 588 -23.40 34.56 17.97
CA LYS A 588 -23.52 34.88 16.54
C LYS A 588 -22.83 33.77 15.76
N ALA A 589 -23.57 33.05 14.92
CA ALA A 589 -22.99 32.11 13.96
C ALA A 589 -22.29 32.91 12.85
N GLU A 590 -21.06 32.49 12.51
CA GLU A 590 -20.25 33.04 11.42
C GLU A 590 -20.31 32.10 10.20
N LYS A 591 -19.93 32.59 9.02
CA LYS A 591 -20.05 31.85 7.75
C LYS A 591 -19.10 30.63 7.65
N ASP A 592 -18.06 30.59 8.46
CA ASP A 592 -17.05 29.56 8.54
C ASP A 592 -17.38 28.40 9.53
N GLY A 593 -18.61 28.37 10.04
CA GLY A 593 -19.06 27.38 11.02
C GLY A 593 -18.61 27.66 12.46
N THR A 594 -17.93 28.78 12.71
CA THR A 594 -17.60 29.24 14.07
C THR A 594 -18.73 30.06 14.69
N TYR A 595 -18.67 30.28 15.99
CA TYR A 595 -19.60 31.12 16.74
C TYR A 595 -18.84 32.20 17.48
N SER A 596 -19.43 33.36 17.66
CA SER A 596 -18.80 34.43 18.42
C SER A 596 -19.75 35.03 19.45
N PHE A 597 -19.19 35.51 20.56
CA PHE A 597 -19.91 36.30 21.56
C PHE A 597 -19.06 37.42 22.12
N THR A 598 -19.71 38.40 22.71
CA THR A 598 -19.04 39.50 23.42
C THR A 598 -18.94 39.12 24.91
N MET A 599 -17.73 39.15 25.49
CA MET A 599 -17.49 38.77 26.89
C MET A 599 -18.25 39.67 27.85
N PRO A 600 -19.19 39.14 28.66
CA PRO A 600 -19.87 39.90 29.70
C PRO A 600 -19.01 40.03 30.98
N LYS A 601 -19.40 40.88 31.87
CA LYS A 601 -18.81 40.97 33.22
C LYS A 601 -19.13 39.69 34.01
N GLY A 602 -18.11 38.99 34.50
CA GLY A 602 -18.28 37.80 35.34
C GLY A 602 -17.95 36.46 34.64
N GLY A 603 -17.68 36.45 33.35
CA GLY A 603 -17.32 35.23 32.58
C GLY A 603 -18.48 34.56 31.88
N VAL A 604 -18.20 33.51 31.14
CA VAL A 604 -19.15 32.73 30.34
C VAL A 604 -18.85 31.25 30.48
N THR A 605 -19.89 30.44 30.65
CA THR A 605 -19.84 28.99 30.47
C THR A 605 -20.51 28.63 29.17
N VAL A 606 -19.84 27.82 28.36
CA VAL A 606 -20.30 27.36 27.03
C VAL A 606 -20.60 25.87 27.13
N ASP A 607 -21.84 25.51 26.84
CA ASP A 607 -22.33 24.12 26.80
C ASP A 607 -22.57 23.76 25.32
N THR A 608 -22.15 22.54 24.97
CA THR A 608 -22.25 22.06 23.56
C THR A 608 -22.75 20.63 23.56
N THR A 609 -23.63 20.33 22.64
CA THR A 609 -24.06 18.96 22.32
C THR A 609 -23.77 18.65 20.84
N PHE A 610 -23.31 17.44 20.60
CA PHE A 610 -23.12 16.90 19.26
C PHE A 610 -24.09 15.75 19.06
N LYS A 611 -24.79 15.74 17.94
CA LYS A 611 -25.66 14.65 17.52
C LYS A 611 -25.01 13.90 16.39
N GLN A 612 -25.42 12.67 16.22
CA GLN A 612 -25.00 11.89 15.04
C GLN A 612 -25.41 12.64 13.76
N ALA A 613 -24.47 12.78 12.80
CA ALA A 613 -24.76 13.41 11.55
C ALA A 613 -25.86 12.63 10.80
N GLU A 614 -26.81 13.30 10.19
CA GLU A 614 -27.87 12.64 9.41
C GLU A 614 -27.20 11.86 8.26
N GLY A 615 -27.19 10.50 8.38
CA GLY A 615 -26.47 9.58 7.52
C GLY A 615 -25.39 8.77 8.24
N ALA A 616 -25.01 9.08 9.49
CA ALA A 616 -24.10 8.27 10.29
C ALA A 616 -24.91 7.28 11.16
N ALA A 617 -24.62 5.98 11.02
CA ALA A 617 -25.28 4.93 11.79
C ALA A 617 -24.99 5.05 13.29
N ASN A 618 -26.02 4.82 14.11
CA ASN A 618 -26.00 4.88 15.58
C ASN A 618 -25.05 3.83 16.17
N THR A 619 -23.98 4.23 16.88
CA THR A 619 -22.95 3.34 17.45
C THR A 619 -23.12 2.99 18.93
N ASP A 620 -24.29 3.20 19.55
CA ASP A 620 -24.57 2.82 20.95
C ASP A 620 -25.35 1.49 21.13
N LYS A 621 -25.33 0.63 20.10
CA LYS A 621 -25.70 -0.79 20.21
C LYS A 621 -24.44 -1.61 19.91
N PRO A 622 -24.18 -2.78 20.57
CA PRO A 622 -23.05 -3.61 20.19
C PRO A 622 -23.12 -3.81 18.69
N ALA A 623 -22.07 -3.42 18.00
CA ALA A 623 -22.01 -3.34 16.55
C ALA A 623 -22.51 -4.65 15.93
N ALA A 624 -23.68 -4.61 15.33
CA ALA A 624 -24.05 -5.64 14.36
C ALA A 624 -22.98 -5.57 13.26
N ALA A 625 -22.31 -6.70 13.01
CA ALA A 625 -21.25 -6.77 12.03
C ALA A 625 -21.78 -6.22 10.70
N THR A 626 -21.22 -5.11 10.21
CA THR A 626 -21.55 -4.55 8.89
C THR A 626 -20.70 -5.25 7.85
N LYS A 627 -21.32 -5.68 6.77
CA LYS A 627 -20.62 -6.16 5.56
C LYS A 627 -20.35 -4.98 4.64
N THR A 628 -19.10 -4.84 4.20
CA THR A 628 -18.70 -3.84 3.19
C THR A 628 -18.30 -4.55 1.91
N ILE A 629 -18.88 -4.15 0.79
CA ILE A 629 -18.59 -4.70 -0.53
C ILE A 629 -18.19 -3.55 -1.46
N LEU A 630 -17.00 -3.64 -2.06
CA LEU A 630 -16.50 -2.66 -3.03
C LEU A 630 -16.47 -3.30 -4.42
N LEU A 631 -17.06 -2.60 -5.40
CA LEU A 631 -17.06 -3.01 -6.79
C LEU A 631 -16.62 -1.82 -7.66
N GLN A 632 -15.59 -2.00 -8.46
CA GLN A 632 -15.16 -0.97 -9.39
C GLN A 632 -15.58 -1.31 -10.81
N ILE A 633 -15.98 -0.28 -11.56
CA ILE A 633 -16.39 -0.43 -12.96
C ILE A 633 -15.25 -1.02 -13.79
N GLY A 634 -15.55 -2.09 -14.50
CA GLY A 634 -14.61 -2.79 -15.35
C GLY A 634 -13.67 -3.76 -14.64
N SER A 635 -13.72 -3.88 -13.30
CA SER A 635 -12.96 -4.84 -12.50
C SER A 635 -13.80 -6.06 -12.14
N THR A 636 -13.21 -7.25 -12.26
CA THR A 636 -13.80 -8.50 -11.74
C THR A 636 -13.48 -8.75 -10.28
N ALA A 637 -12.53 -8.00 -9.70
CA ALA A 637 -12.28 -8.06 -8.28
C ALA A 637 -13.39 -7.36 -7.52
N VAL A 638 -13.88 -8.02 -6.49
CA VAL A 638 -14.87 -7.53 -5.53
C VAL A 638 -14.24 -7.69 -4.15
N ILE A 639 -14.20 -6.61 -3.37
CA ILE A 639 -13.70 -6.67 -2.00
C ILE A 639 -14.88 -6.82 -1.05
N VAL A 640 -14.86 -7.85 -0.22
CA VAL A 640 -15.88 -8.12 0.79
C VAL A 640 -15.22 -8.19 2.16
N ASP A 641 -15.49 -7.23 3.06
CA ASP A 641 -14.88 -7.13 4.39
C ASP A 641 -13.35 -7.27 4.34
N ASP A 642 -12.68 -6.49 3.47
CA ASP A 642 -11.23 -6.48 3.22
C ASP A 642 -10.65 -7.77 2.59
N GLN A 643 -11.51 -8.72 2.19
CA GLN A 643 -11.13 -9.90 1.42
C GLN A 643 -11.47 -9.71 -0.05
N ALA A 644 -10.47 -9.83 -0.91
CA ALA A 644 -10.69 -9.80 -2.35
C ALA A 644 -11.22 -11.16 -2.83
N ILE A 645 -12.34 -11.13 -3.56
CA ILE A 645 -12.87 -12.29 -4.29
C ILE A 645 -12.91 -11.96 -5.78
N ILE A 646 -12.64 -12.93 -6.62
CA ILE A 646 -12.69 -12.76 -8.06
C ILE A 646 -14.06 -13.20 -8.57
N ASN A 647 -14.80 -12.27 -9.13
CA ASN A 647 -16.03 -12.53 -9.84
C ASN A 647 -15.73 -12.71 -11.33
N ASP A 648 -16.52 -13.51 -12.02
CA ASP A 648 -16.34 -13.80 -13.45
C ASP A 648 -16.76 -12.65 -14.39
N VAL A 649 -17.45 -11.65 -13.86
CA VAL A 649 -17.92 -10.46 -14.60
C VAL A 649 -17.72 -9.19 -13.80
N ALA A 650 -17.42 -8.09 -14.48
CA ALA A 650 -17.21 -6.78 -13.87
C ALA A 650 -18.49 -5.93 -13.88
N PRO A 651 -18.70 -5.04 -12.89
CA PRO A 651 -19.71 -3.99 -12.97
C PRO A 651 -19.49 -3.10 -14.19
N VAL A 652 -20.59 -2.59 -14.75
CA VAL A 652 -20.55 -1.77 -15.98
C VAL A 652 -21.42 -0.54 -15.84
N ILE A 653 -21.08 0.53 -16.57
CA ILE A 653 -22.01 1.65 -16.81
C ILE A 653 -22.67 1.42 -18.15
N ARG A 654 -24.01 1.43 -18.17
CA ARG A 654 -24.81 1.31 -19.38
C ARG A 654 -26.01 2.25 -19.31
N ASN A 655 -26.18 3.07 -20.35
CA ASN A 655 -27.24 4.09 -20.41
C ASN A 655 -27.24 4.98 -19.14
N ASP A 656 -26.08 5.52 -18.78
CA ASP A 656 -25.84 6.37 -17.60
C ASP A 656 -26.25 5.75 -16.26
N ARG A 657 -26.27 4.42 -16.18
CA ARG A 657 -26.58 3.68 -14.96
C ARG A 657 -25.50 2.67 -14.64
N THR A 658 -25.11 2.64 -13.39
CA THR A 658 -24.21 1.61 -12.87
C THR A 658 -24.99 0.32 -12.65
N LEU A 659 -24.60 -0.72 -13.38
CA LEU A 659 -25.14 -2.06 -13.29
C LEU A 659 -24.12 -2.97 -12.59
N VAL A 660 -24.57 -3.72 -11.59
CA VAL A 660 -23.72 -4.60 -10.78
C VAL A 660 -24.17 -6.05 -10.89
N PRO A 661 -23.24 -7.02 -10.87
CA PRO A 661 -23.58 -8.43 -10.90
C PRO A 661 -24.19 -8.85 -9.56
N ILE A 662 -25.49 -9.23 -9.59
CA ILE A 662 -26.27 -9.40 -8.36
C ILE A 662 -25.87 -10.62 -7.53
N ARG A 663 -25.36 -11.69 -8.15
CA ARG A 663 -24.99 -12.93 -7.44
C ARG A 663 -23.91 -12.68 -6.38
N VAL A 664 -22.79 -12.10 -6.77
CA VAL A 664 -21.65 -11.87 -5.86
C VAL A 664 -22.05 -10.99 -4.67
N ILE A 665 -22.94 -10.02 -4.88
CA ILE A 665 -23.43 -9.15 -3.81
C ILE A 665 -24.37 -9.92 -2.87
N THR A 666 -25.31 -10.69 -3.44
CA THR A 666 -26.29 -11.49 -2.67
C THR A 666 -25.58 -12.53 -1.80
N GLU A 667 -24.62 -13.27 -2.37
CA GLU A 667 -23.84 -14.28 -1.64
C GLU A 667 -22.93 -13.66 -0.57
N ALA A 668 -22.30 -12.51 -0.87
CA ALA A 668 -21.52 -11.76 0.10
C ALA A 668 -22.37 -11.31 1.30
N LEU A 669 -23.65 -11.02 1.10
CA LEU A 669 -24.60 -10.68 2.16
C LEU A 669 -25.21 -11.91 2.86
N GLY A 670 -24.71 -13.13 2.56
CA GLY A 670 -25.16 -14.38 3.16
C GLY A 670 -26.47 -14.93 2.55
N GLY A 671 -26.86 -14.41 1.39
CA GLY A 671 -28.06 -14.85 0.66
C GLY A 671 -27.75 -15.90 -0.39
N GLN A 672 -28.81 -16.33 -1.09
CA GLN A 672 -28.75 -17.31 -2.17
C GLN A 672 -29.39 -16.75 -3.44
N VAL A 673 -28.91 -17.21 -4.59
CA VAL A 673 -29.43 -16.84 -5.93
C VAL A 673 -29.82 -18.10 -6.70
N ALA A 674 -31.10 -18.21 -7.04
CA ALA A 674 -31.63 -19.27 -7.87
C ALA A 674 -32.01 -18.73 -9.26
N TRP A 675 -31.88 -19.57 -10.27
CA TRP A 675 -32.25 -19.27 -11.67
C TRP A 675 -33.26 -20.24 -12.18
N ASN A 676 -34.35 -19.73 -12.77
CA ASN A 676 -35.36 -20.52 -13.49
C ASN A 676 -35.24 -20.24 -14.99
N GLU A 677 -34.70 -21.20 -15.72
CA GLU A 677 -34.48 -21.09 -17.17
C GLU A 677 -35.78 -20.93 -17.96
N ALA A 678 -36.84 -21.65 -17.58
CA ALA A 678 -38.13 -21.62 -18.31
C ALA A 678 -38.85 -20.27 -18.15
N ALA A 679 -38.80 -19.69 -16.97
CA ALA A 679 -39.40 -18.39 -16.66
C ALA A 679 -38.46 -17.21 -16.94
N LYS A 680 -37.19 -17.45 -17.24
CA LYS A 680 -36.13 -16.41 -17.30
C LYS A 680 -36.14 -15.55 -16.05
N GLU A 681 -36.32 -16.17 -14.89
CA GLU A 681 -36.50 -15.51 -13.59
C GLU A 681 -35.32 -15.79 -12.66
N VAL A 682 -34.80 -14.73 -12.03
CA VAL A 682 -33.85 -14.81 -10.94
C VAL A 682 -34.60 -14.63 -9.63
N THR A 683 -34.36 -15.53 -8.69
CA THR A 683 -34.84 -15.43 -7.30
C THR A 683 -33.66 -15.18 -6.35
N LEU A 684 -33.73 -14.11 -5.60
CA LEU A 684 -32.79 -13.81 -4.52
C LEU A 684 -33.42 -14.11 -3.18
N THR A 685 -32.71 -14.78 -2.29
CA THR A 685 -33.13 -15.00 -0.89
C THR A 685 -32.08 -14.40 0.03
N VAL A 686 -32.41 -13.31 0.72
CA VAL A 686 -31.52 -12.60 1.65
C VAL A 686 -32.30 -12.23 2.91
N ASN A 687 -31.76 -12.55 4.08
CA ASN A 687 -32.37 -12.25 5.38
C ASN A 687 -33.84 -12.66 5.51
N GLY A 688 -34.19 -13.84 4.92
CA GLY A 688 -35.54 -14.37 4.91
C GLY A 688 -36.52 -13.68 3.92
N LYS A 689 -36.05 -12.69 3.17
CA LYS A 689 -36.81 -12.02 2.10
C LYS A 689 -36.52 -12.70 0.76
N GLU A 690 -37.57 -13.03 0.02
CA GLU A 690 -37.50 -13.55 -1.36
C GLU A 690 -37.82 -12.42 -2.34
N ILE A 691 -36.96 -12.20 -3.33
CA ILE A 691 -37.11 -11.18 -4.37
C ILE A 691 -37.00 -11.85 -5.72
N LYS A 692 -38.04 -11.74 -6.54
CA LYS A 692 -38.09 -12.30 -7.90
C LYS A 692 -37.98 -11.22 -8.95
N MET A 693 -37.22 -11.48 -10.00
CA MET A 693 -37.07 -10.58 -11.13
C MET A 693 -36.95 -11.35 -12.44
N THR A 694 -37.69 -10.94 -13.46
CA THR A 694 -37.65 -11.53 -14.79
C THR A 694 -36.71 -10.76 -15.68
N ILE A 695 -35.80 -11.44 -16.37
CA ILE A 695 -34.85 -10.82 -17.31
C ILE A 695 -35.60 -10.10 -18.43
N GLY A 696 -35.20 -8.88 -18.73
CA GLY A 696 -35.80 -8.04 -19.76
C GLY A 696 -37.10 -7.35 -19.37
N LYS A 697 -37.72 -7.69 -18.22
CA LYS A 697 -38.91 -6.99 -17.71
C LYS A 697 -38.48 -5.84 -16.80
N ALA A 698 -38.92 -4.63 -17.13
CA ALA A 698 -38.54 -3.45 -16.35
C ALA A 698 -38.95 -3.58 -14.88
N LEU A 699 -38.03 -3.28 -13.99
CA LEU A 699 -38.30 -3.09 -12.57
C LEU A 699 -38.99 -1.73 -12.43
N GLU A 700 -40.28 -1.69 -12.17
CA GLU A 700 -41.15 -0.49 -12.21
C GLU A 700 -40.52 0.69 -11.41
N LYS A 701 -40.00 0.42 -10.22
CA LYS A 701 -39.40 1.41 -9.34
C LYS A 701 -38.08 2.02 -9.90
N TYR A 702 -37.37 1.27 -10.76
CA TYR A 702 -36.00 1.65 -11.19
C TYR A 702 -35.95 2.04 -12.68
N GLY A 703 -37.03 1.76 -13.44
CA GLY A 703 -37.12 2.07 -14.86
C GLY A 703 -36.12 1.33 -15.75
N VAL A 704 -35.52 0.24 -15.25
CA VAL A 704 -34.50 -0.57 -15.93
C VAL A 704 -34.79 -2.04 -15.68
N ALA A 705 -34.65 -2.86 -16.73
CA ALA A 705 -34.80 -4.31 -16.61
C ALA A 705 -33.47 -4.96 -16.15
N PRO A 706 -33.53 -6.05 -15.36
CA PRO A 706 -32.38 -6.92 -15.18
C PRO A 706 -31.93 -7.48 -16.53
N VAL A 707 -30.60 -7.50 -16.73
CA VAL A 707 -30.01 -7.97 -18.01
C VAL A 707 -28.97 -9.05 -17.75
N ILE A 708 -28.75 -9.92 -18.70
CA ILE A 708 -27.67 -10.91 -18.67
C ILE A 708 -26.48 -10.35 -19.45
N ILE A 709 -25.33 -10.29 -18.80
CA ILE A 709 -24.04 -9.89 -19.39
C ILE A 709 -23.01 -10.95 -19.00
N GLY A 710 -22.37 -11.60 -19.98
CA GLY A 710 -21.39 -12.66 -19.71
C GLY A 710 -21.94 -13.85 -18.91
N GLY A 711 -23.25 -14.19 -19.11
CA GLY A 711 -23.91 -15.28 -18.40
C GLY A 711 -24.33 -14.95 -16.95
N ARG A 712 -24.21 -13.69 -16.51
CA ARG A 712 -24.58 -13.23 -15.16
C ARG A 712 -25.65 -12.15 -15.21
N THR A 713 -26.53 -12.16 -14.20
CA THR A 713 -27.60 -11.17 -14.07
C THR A 713 -27.08 -9.89 -13.44
N PHE A 714 -27.34 -8.78 -14.12
CA PHE A 714 -27.01 -7.44 -13.68
C PHE A 714 -28.27 -6.64 -13.34
N VAL A 715 -28.16 -5.86 -12.27
CA VAL A 715 -29.21 -4.94 -11.81
C VAL A 715 -28.62 -3.55 -11.55
N PRO A 716 -29.44 -2.48 -11.56
CA PRO A 716 -28.99 -1.17 -11.14
C PRO A 716 -28.50 -1.19 -9.68
N VAL A 717 -27.41 -0.51 -9.37
CA VAL A 717 -26.87 -0.45 -7.99
C VAL A 717 -27.90 0.04 -6.98
N ARG A 718 -28.81 0.94 -7.38
CA ARG A 718 -29.91 1.43 -6.52
C ARG A 718 -30.89 0.33 -6.11
N PHE A 719 -31.07 -0.70 -6.95
CA PHE A 719 -31.85 -1.89 -6.59
C PHE A 719 -31.25 -2.60 -5.38
N VAL A 720 -29.92 -2.70 -5.33
CA VAL A 720 -29.20 -3.31 -4.19
C VAL A 720 -29.46 -2.53 -2.90
N ALA A 721 -29.37 -1.20 -2.95
CA ALA A 721 -29.64 -0.36 -1.78
C ALA A 721 -31.07 -0.56 -1.24
N ASP A 722 -32.04 -0.48 -2.13
CA ASP A 722 -33.45 -0.44 -1.74
C ASP A 722 -33.99 -1.83 -1.37
N GLU A 723 -33.63 -2.87 -2.11
CA GLU A 723 -34.22 -4.20 -1.96
C GLU A 723 -33.45 -5.13 -1.02
N LEU A 724 -32.14 -4.97 -0.94
CA LEU A 724 -31.29 -5.76 -0.05
C LEU A 724 -30.99 -5.04 1.27
N GLY A 725 -31.51 -3.83 1.47
CA GLY A 725 -31.35 -3.07 2.71
C GLY A 725 -29.90 -2.58 2.94
N ALA A 726 -29.20 -2.28 1.84
CA ALA A 726 -27.84 -1.81 1.88
C ALA A 726 -27.76 -0.30 1.61
N VAL A 727 -26.74 0.36 2.14
CA VAL A 727 -26.35 1.73 1.77
C VAL A 727 -25.36 1.63 0.63
N THR A 728 -25.57 2.39 -0.45
CA THR A 728 -24.65 2.43 -1.58
C THR A 728 -24.10 3.82 -1.78
N THR A 729 -22.78 3.94 -1.94
CA THR A 729 -22.09 5.17 -2.30
C THR A 729 -21.33 5.00 -3.61
N TRP A 730 -21.14 6.09 -4.34
CA TRP A 730 -20.40 6.14 -5.59
C TRP A 730 -19.22 7.08 -5.45
N ASP A 731 -18.05 6.61 -5.78
CA ASP A 731 -16.85 7.41 -5.93
C ASP A 731 -16.58 7.62 -7.42
N ASP A 732 -16.71 8.85 -7.89
CA ASP A 732 -16.53 9.18 -9.29
C ASP A 732 -15.06 9.19 -9.73
N ALA A 733 -14.14 9.49 -8.82
CA ALA A 733 -12.70 9.51 -9.10
C ALA A 733 -12.17 8.09 -9.35
N THR A 734 -12.57 7.14 -8.52
CA THR A 734 -12.13 5.74 -8.63
C THR A 734 -13.11 4.86 -9.43
N LYS A 735 -14.28 5.42 -9.83
CA LYS A 735 -15.38 4.67 -10.45
C LYS A 735 -15.81 3.45 -9.63
N THR A 736 -15.85 3.62 -8.31
CA THR A 736 -16.13 2.55 -7.35
C THR A 736 -17.49 2.69 -6.70
N VAL A 737 -18.21 1.59 -6.62
CA VAL A 737 -19.43 1.43 -5.81
C VAL A 737 -19.04 0.80 -4.49
N THR A 738 -19.39 1.44 -3.39
CA THR A 738 -19.33 0.85 -2.04
C THR A 738 -20.73 0.49 -1.60
N ILE A 739 -20.92 -0.77 -1.17
CA ILE A 739 -22.19 -1.30 -0.64
C ILE A 739 -21.95 -1.69 0.81
N GLN A 740 -22.73 -1.14 1.73
CA GLN A 740 -22.68 -1.45 3.16
C GLN A 740 -24.03 -1.98 3.62
N ALA A 741 -24.05 -3.16 4.22
CA ALA A 741 -25.25 -3.79 4.77
C ALA A 741 -25.02 -4.26 6.20
N VAL A 742 -26.02 -4.15 7.05
CA VAL A 742 -26.02 -4.69 8.42
C VAL A 742 -26.30 -6.20 8.33
N LYS A 743 -25.43 -7.01 8.98
CA LYS A 743 -25.62 -8.46 9.11
C LYS A 743 -26.85 -8.79 9.95
#